data_a9c801bce466509dd90ef00a9832cbd6
#
_entry.id   a9c801bce466509dd90ef00a9832cbd6
#
_cell.length_a   1.000
_cell.length_b   1.000
_cell.length_c   1.000
_cell.angle_alpha   90.00
_cell.angle_beta   90.00
_cell.angle_gamma   90.00
#
_symmetry.space_group_name_H-M   'P 1'
#
loop_
_entity.id
_entity.type
_entity.pdbx_description
1 polymer ?
#
loop_
_entity_poly.entity_id
_entity_poly.type
_entity_poly.pdbx_seq_one_letter_code
_entity_poly.pdbx_strand_id
1 'polypeptide(L)'
;MVDILENLTKAFSLEDFQDYLYHNGFTVSPKQVYDYEKHEELIEEITYLGHIKLEDWEADLVAFAVKVKNLTERTSKKKQFDIAKELFNKENKYYGLFLFYSDNSFRLSFVFKNTYGTKEQYSYYKRFTFYVDPKLPNKTFINQLKDCNFKNLESIKNAFSVEPVTKEFYNELQNWYFYAIDKVKFPDDYKYSEDPEKDKEIRNAQSLIRLLTRLIFIWFLKEKGLVPNDLFDEQKLRNIVKDFGNSNNYYNAILQNLFFATLNTPIDQRAWAKNEGYPANKKDFGVKNKYRYEDKFLINEEEAKKLFSSIPFINGGLFDCLDKDSIYIDGFTRNEKKQAKIDDDLFFSSKEKTVDLSKYELSANAKVRGLIDILKSYNFTTDEATPIDQEIALDPELLGKVFENLLASYNPETNTTARKATGSYYTPREIVDYMVEESLREYLKTKVPQAEEILDDLFSYSNENIDLPQDLKKELIYAIDQIKIIDPACGSGAFPMGILHKLVYLLQKLDPANKVWYEIQADRINKESKEVLEMAKDENALKELLNEVKEHFDESINYPDYARKLYLIENCIYGVDMQPIAIQISKLRFFISLILDQKADKTKPNFGILPLPNLETKFISANALIGLEDTPQKQQRIRNPEIVKLEKHLKSLRHRYFRIRSRKEKTQLQEEDKKIREQIKKIFRKQKPRKEHIFRFLEVKGDIERY
;
A
#
# COMPACT_ATOMS: atom_id res chain seq x y z
N MET A 1 0.98 -2.72 -36.60
CA MET A 1 1.31 -1.96 -35.38
C MET A 1 1.33 -2.83 -34.13
N VAL A 2 0.28 -3.61 -33.83
CA VAL A 2 0.27 -4.49 -32.66
C VAL A 2 1.43 -5.49 -32.73
N ASP A 3 1.69 -6.12 -33.86
CA ASP A 3 2.79 -7.08 -34.05
C ASP A 3 4.17 -6.45 -33.79
N ILE A 4 4.39 -5.19 -34.15
CA ILE A 4 5.65 -4.46 -33.86
C ILE A 4 5.79 -4.24 -32.36
N LEU A 5 4.73 -3.78 -31.69
CA LEU A 5 4.76 -3.60 -30.25
C LEU A 5 4.99 -4.92 -29.49
N GLU A 6 4.34 -6.02 -29.94
CA GLU A 6 4.57 -7.35 -29.37
C GLU A 6 6.01 -7.83 -29.55
N ASN A 7 6.60 -7.59 -30.72
CA ASN A 7 7.98 -7.96 -30.98
C ASN A 7 8.94 -7.17 -30.10
N LEU A 8 8.74 -5.85 -29.96
CA LEU A 8 9.53 -4.98 -29.06
C LEU A 8 9.49 -5.46 -27.61
N THR A 9 8.38 -6.07 -27.15
CA THR A 9 8.30 -6.59 -25.79
C THR A 9 8.97 -7.96 -25.61
N LYS A 10 9.22 -8.70 -26.68
CA LYS A 10 9.89 -10.02 -26.67
C LYS A 10 11.40 -9.90 -26.84
N ALA A 11 11.82 -9.03 -27.77
CA ALA A 11 13.22 -8.74 -28.06
C ALA A 11 13.33 -7.30 -28.56
N PHE A 12 13.93 -6.44 -27.78
CA PHE A 12 14.07 -5.02 -28.14
C PHE A 12 14.99 -4.86 -29.35
N SER A 13 14.52 -4.08 -30.34
CA SER A 13 15.31 -3.59 -31.49
C SER A 13 15.05 -2.11 -31.69
N LEU A 14 16.11 -1.33 -31.83
CA LEU A 14 15.99 0.10 -32.12
C LEU A 14 15.39 0.32 -33.53
N GLU A 15 15.65 -0.56 -34.47
CA GLU A 15 15.08 -0.52 -35.84
C GLU A 15 13.58 -0.72 -35.79
N ASP A 16 13.08 -1.74 -35.06
CA ASP A 16 11.65 -1.97 -34.90
C ASP A 16 10.94 -0.79 -34.20
N PHE A 17 11.64 -0.12 -33.26
CA PHE A 17 11.08 1.08 -32.64
C PHE A 17 11.03 2.27 -33.61
N GLN A 18 12.03 2.43 -34.48
CA GLN A 18 12.01 3.45 -35.56
C GLN A 18 10.89 3.17 -36.56
N ASP A 19 10.67 1.91 -36.93
CA ASP A 19 9.57 1.48 -37.78
C ASP A 19 8.23 1.78 -37.11
N TYR A 20 8.09 1.55 -35.81
CA TYR A 20 6.91 1.92 -35.04
C TYR A 20 6.65 3.44 -35.12
N LEU A 21 7.67 4.28 -34.93
CA LEU A 21 7.55 5.74 -35.05
C LEU A 21 7.15 6.16 -36.46
N TYR A 22 7.77 5.58 -37.50
CA TYR A 22 7.46 5.85 -38.90
C TYR A 22 6.01 5.56 -39.23
N HIS A 23 5.50 4.40 -38.84
CA HIS A 23 4.10 4.03 -39.04
C HIS A 23 3.10 4.91 -38.28
N ASN A 24 3.55 5.60 -37.23
CA ASN A 24 2.78 6.60 -36.50
C ASN A 24 2.95 8.01 -37.03
N GLY A 25 3.58 8.18 -38.19
CA GLY A 25 3.68 9.45 -38.89
C GLY A 25 4.86 10.35 -38.48
N PHE A 26 5.83 9.83 -37.75
CA PHE A 26 7.06 10.55 -37.51
C PHE A 26 7.90 10.69 -38.78
N THR A 27 8.49 11.86 -38.94
CA THR A 27 9.57 12.05 -39.92
C THR A 27 10.84 11.51 -39.29
N VAL A 28 11.18 10.26 -39.65
CA VAL A 28 12.35 9.57 -39.10
C VAL A 28 13.61 10.15 -39.75
N SER A 29 14.59 10.54 -38.95
CA SER A 29 15.87 11.10 -39.43
C SER A 29 16.89 9.97 -39.61
N PRO A 30 17.85 10.12 -40.55
CA PRO A 30 19.05 9.29 -40.56
C PRO A 30 19.74 9.33 -39.21
N LYS A 31 20.41 8.24 -38.82
CA LYS A 31 21.05 8.13 -37.50
C LYS A 31 21.95 9.34 -37.25
N GLN A 32 21.52 10.23 -36.35
CA GLN A 32 22.27 11.40 -35.89
C GLN A 32 22.65 11.17 -34.45
N VAL A 33 23.94 10.92 -34.22
CA VAL A 33 24.50 10.73 -32.88
C VAL A 33 24.81 12.12 -32.31
N TYR A 34 24.45 12.34 -31.06
CA TYR A 34 24.70 13.55 -30.31
C TYR A 34 25.94 13.39 -29.45
N ASP A 35 26.88 14.34 -29.57
CA ASP A 35 28.00 14.50 -28.61
C ASP A 35 27.46 14.99 -27.28
N TYR A 36 27.67 14.21 -26.23
CA TYR A 36 27.18 14.49 -24.90
C TYR A 36 28.21 14.16 -23.83
N GLU A 37 28.77 15.20 -23.21
CA GLU A 37 29.93 15.09 -22.29
C GLU A 37 29.51 14.84 -20.83
N LYS A 38 28.20 14.94 -20.50
CA LYS A 38 27.70 14.75 -19.14
C LYS A 38 27.11 13.36 -18.95
N HIS A 39 27.22 12.83 -17.72
CA HIS A 39 26.70 11.50 -17.38
C HIS A 39 27.30 10.32 -18.17
N GLU A 40 28.59 10.43 -18.55
CA GLU A 40 29.32 9.33 -19.22
C GLU A 40 29.35 8.03 -18.43
N GLU A 41 29.16 8.13 -17.09
CA GLU A 41 29.03 6.94 -16.25
C GLU A 41 27.76 6.11 -16.55
N LEU A 42 26.71 6.73 -17.13
CA LEU A 42 25.43 6.12 -17.42
C LEU A 42 25.19 5.92 -18.91
N ILE A 43 25.57 6.85 -19.74
CA ILE A 43 25.22 6.93 -21.17
C ILE A 43 26.32 6.28 -22.01
N GLU A 44 25.91 5.52 -23.03
CA GLU A 44 26.80 5.04 -24.11
C GLU A 44 26.64 5.85 -25.39
N GLU A 45 25.41 6.11 -25.82
CA GLU A 45 25.08 6.80 -27.06
C GLU A 45 23.75 7.53 -26.95
N ILE A 46 23.62 8.71 -27.56
CA ILE A 46 22.35 9.40 -27.77
C ILE A 46 22.10 9.55 -29.25
N THR A 47 20.93 9.08 -29.71
CA THR A 47 20.50 9.16 -31.11
C THR A 47 19.19 9.95 -31.22
N TYR A 48 19.17 10.93 -32.12
CA TYR A 48 17.90 11.56 -32.53
C TYR A 48 17.18 10.65 -33.52
N LEU A 49 15.90 10.34 -33.24
CA LEU A 49 15.11 9.41 -34.02
C LEU A 49 14.20 10.14 -35.04
N GLY A 50 13.79 11.35 -34.75
CA GLY A 50 12.88 12.09 -35.60
C GLY A 50 11.89 12.97 -34.85
N HIS A 51 10.90 13.50 -35.58
CA HIS A 51 9.86 14.34 -35.00
C HIS A 51 8.51 14.16 -35.72
N ILE A 52 7.44 14.63 -35.06
CA ILE A 52 6.10 14.74 -35.62
C ILE A 52 5.48 16.06 -35.19
N LYS A 53 4.79 16.75 -36.11
CA LYS A 53 4.07 17.99 -35.80
C LYS A 53 2.78 17.67 -35.08
N LEU A 54 2.53 18.32 -33.94
CA LEU A 54 1.29 18.23 -33.19
C LEU A 54 0.17 19.04 -33.92
N GLU A 55 -1.01 18.46 -34.06
CA GLU A 55 -2.17 19.10 -34.70
C GLU A 55 -2.78 20.17 -33.78
N ASP A 56 -2.75 19.97 -32.48
CA ASP A 56 -3.37 20.85 -31.49
C ASP A 56 -2.48 22.03 -31.06
N TRP A 57 -1.20 21.99 -31.43
CA TRP A 57 -0.20 23.00 -31.03
C TRP A 57 0.78 23.28 -32.16
N GLU A 58 1.22 24.52 -32.30
CA GLU A 58 2.30 24.89 -33.23
C GLU A 58 3.70 24.41 -32.67
N ALA A 59 3.79 23.15 -32.35
CA ALA A 59 5.01 22.56 -31.76
C ALA A 59 5.26 21.15 -32.28
N ASP A 60 6.53 20.73 -32.24
CA ASP A 60 6.94 19.39 -32.61
C ASP A 60 7.08 18.50 -31.36
N LEU A 61 6.64 17.25 -31.48
CA LEU A 61 7.04 16.16 -30.60
C LEU A 61 8.31 15.52 -31.17
N VAL A 62 9.42 15.61 -30.45
CA VAL A 62 10.71 15.01 -30.85
C VAL A 62 10.93 13.67 -30.20
N ALA A 63 11.68 12.77 -30.84
CA ALA A 63 11.98 11.44 -30.29
C ALA A 63 13.51 11.24 -30.23
N PHE A 64 14.00 10.80 -29.07
CA PHE A 64 15.39 10.45 -28.80
C PHE A 64 15.53 9.03 -28.29
N ALA A 65 16.58 8.33 -28.68
CA ALA A 65 17.02 7.09 -28.07
C ALA A 65 18.33 7.31 -27.31
N VAL A 66 18.40 6.81 -26.09
CA VAL A 66 19.56 6.90 -25.21
C VAL A 66 19.97 5.49 -24.83
N LYS A 67 21.11 5.03 -25.33
CA LYS A 67 21.68 3.75 -24.92
C LYS A 67 22.38 3.93 -23.57
N VAL A 68 21.99 3.12 -22.59
CA VAL A 68 22.51 3.22 -21.21
C VAL A 68 23.22 1.93 -20.81
N LYS A 69 24.30 2.05 -20.02
CA LYS A 69 25.12 0.93 -19.56
C LYS A 69 24.35 -0.08 -18.69
N ASN A 70 23.37 0.39 -17.95
CA ASN A 70 22.52 -0.44 -17.11
C ASN A 70 21.13 0.20 -16.99
N LEU A 71 20.09 -0.61 -17.17
CA LEU A 71 18.71 -0.19 -17.04
C LEU A 71 17.98 -1.18 -16.12
N THR A 72 17.43 -0.67 -15.03
CA THR A 72 16.57 -1.41 -14.13
C THR A 72 15.27 -0.64 -13.90
N GLU A 73 14.26 -1.29 -13.37
CA GLU A 73 12.99 -0.65 -13.05
C GLU A 73 13.19 0.55 -12.10
N ARG A 74 14.11 0.45 -11.13
CA ARG A 74 14.29 1.45 -10.07
C ARG A 74 15.42 2.46 -10.28
N THR A 75 16.47 2.08 -10.98
CA THR A 75 17.69 2.90 -11.03
C THR A 75 17.65 3.94 -12.13
N SER A 76 18.35 5.05 -11.88
CA SER A 76 18.68 6.09 -12.86
C SER A 76 17.50 6.92 -13.39
N LYS A 77 16.27 6.78 -12.88
CA LYS A 77 15.10 7.55 -13.35
C LYS A 77 15.32 9.06 -13.29
N LYS A 78 15.88 9.56 -12.18
CA LYS A 78 16.21 10.99 -12.02
C LYS A 78 17.26 11.44 -13.05
N LYS A 79 18.36 10.70 -13.18
CA LYS A 79 19.42 11.02 -14.17
C LYS A 79 18.86 10.98 -15.60
N GLN A 80 17.98 10.02 -15.92
CA GLN A 80 17.29 9.96 -17.22
C GLN A 80 16.43 11.19 -17.47
N PHE A 81 15.73 11.68 -16.44
CA PHE A 81 14.96 12.92 -16.53
C PHE A 81 15.86 14.15 -16.72
N ASP A 82 16.98 14.25 -16.01
CA ASP A 82 17.96 15.32 -16.14
C ASP A 82 18.54 15.36 -17.57
N ILE A 83 18.83 14.19 -18.16
CA ILE A 83 19.24 14.05 -19.56
C ILE A 83 18.16 14.57 -20.51
N ALA A 84 16.90 14.18 -20.30
CA ALA A 84 15.79 14.65 -21.12
C ALA A 84 15.62 16.18 -21.04
N LYS A 85 15.75 16.76 -19.83
CA LYS A 85 15.69 18.20 -19.59
C LYS A 85 16.83 18.96 -20.31
N GLU A 86 18.05 18.43 -20.25
CA GLU A 86 19.20 19.06 -20.94
C GLU A 86 19.04 19.00 -22.46
N LEU A 87 18.57 17.88 -23.02
CA LEU A 87 18.27 17.77 -24.44
C LEU A 87 17.18 18.74 -24.88
N PHE A 88 16.13 18.93 -24.09
CA PHE A 88 15.11 19.95 -24.35
C PHE A 88 15.70 21.38 -24.39
N ASN A 89 16.53 21.69 -23.43
CA ASN A 89 17.15 23.03 -23.40
C ASN A 89 18.08 23.27 -24.58
N LYS A 90 18.87 22.24 -24.97
CA LYS A 90 19.79 22.32 -26.11
C LYS A 90 19.04 22.51 -27.44
N GLU A 91 17.91 21.79 -27.61
CA GLU A 91 17.13 21.78 -28.85
C GLU A 91 15.97 22.81 -28.85
N ASN A 92 15.75 23.55 -27.76
CA ASN A 92 14.63 24.48 -27.57
C ASN A 92 13.28 23.86 -27.89
N LYS A 93 13.01 22.64 -27.40
CA LYS A 93 11.78 21.87 -27.63
C LYS A 93 10.90 21.82 -26.39
N TYR A 94 9.60 21.53 -26.60
CA TYR A 94 8.57 21.52 -25.56
C TYR A 94 8.00 20.13 -25.29
N TYR A 95 8.03 19.21 -26.27
CA TYR A 95 7.46 17.87 -26.17
C TYR A 95 8.44 16.82 -26.70
N GLY A 96 8.69 15.74 -25.95
CA GLY A 96 9.60 14.69 -26.39
C GLY A 96 9.31 13.31 -25.86
N LEU A 97 9.57 12.33 -26.70
CA LEU A 97 9.64 10.92 -26.36
C LEU A 97 11.09 10.53 -26.16
N PHE A 98 11.41 9.96 -25.01
CA PHE A 98 12.76 9.51 -24.66
C PHE A 98 12.77 8.02 -24.43
N LEU A 99 13.49 7.31 -25.27
CA LEU A 99 13.69 5.88 -25.19
C LEU A 99 15.05 5.58 -24.56
N PHE A 100 15.08 5.17 -23.30
CA PHE A 100 16.28 4.68 -22.63
C PHE A 100 16.33 3.17 -22.75
N TYR A 101 17.41 2.59 -23.27
CA TYR A 101 17.48 1.15 -23.51
C TYR A 101 18.85 0.57 -23.17
N SER A 102 18.84 -0.71 -22.78
CA SER A 102 20.02 -1.54 -22.53
C SER A 102 19.63 -2.99 -22.83
N ASP A 103 20.43 -3.69 -23.63
CA ASP A 103 20.15 -5.06 -24.09
C ASP A 103 18.71 -5.25 -24.59
N ASN A 104 17.91 -6.03 -23.85
CA ASN A 104 16.52 -6.36 -24.20
C ASN A 104 15.48 -5.57 -23.41
N SER A 105 15.87 -4.71 -22.51
CA SER A 105 14.95 -3.87 -21.73
C SER A 105 15.01 -2.43 -22.16
N PHE A 106 13.89 -1.72 -22.06
CA PHE A 106 13.83 -0.30 -22.37
C PHE A 106 12.82 0.44 -21.49
N ARG A 107 13.02 1.74 -21.42
CA ARG A 107 12.11 2.70 -20.79
C ARG A 107 11.71 3.76 -21.79
N LEU A 108 10.41 3.88 -22.05
CA LEU A 108 9.85 4.92 -22.91
C LEU A 108 9.18 5.98 -22.05
N SER A 109 9.66 7.20 -22.11
CA SER A 109 9.17 8.33 -21.32
C SER A 109 8.66 9.46 -22.21
N PHE A 110 7.47 9.97 -21.89
CA PHE A 110 6.96 11.20 -22.46
C PHE A 110 7.24 12.36 -21.51
N VAL A 111 8.04 13.35 -21.95
CA VAL A 111 8.41 14.54 -21.19
C VAL A 111 7.96 15.78 -21.92
N PHE A 112 7.41 16.75 -21.21
CA PHE A 112 6.96 18.02 -21.79
C PHE A 112 7.21 19.21 -20.88
N LYS A 113 7.27 20.41 -21.48
CA LYS A 113 7.52 21.69 -20.81
C LYS A 113 6.24 22.54 -20.88
N ASN A 114 5.75 22.96 -19.72
CA ASN A 114 4.63 23.88 -19.60
C ASN A 114 5.13 25.28 -19.25
N THR A 115 4.50 26.30 -19.80
CA THR A 115 4.79 27.70 -19.48
C THR A 115 3.62 28.27 -18.67
N TYR A 116 3.85 28.61 -17.41
CA TYR A 116 2.89 29.33 -16.57
C TYR A 116 3.38 30.75 -16.33
N GLY A 117 2.82 31.71 -17.05
CA GLY A 117 3.30 33.11 -17.03
C GLY A 117 4.72 33.22 -17.53
N THR A 118 5.64 33.76 -16.72
CA THR A 118 7.07 33.88 -17.03
C THR A 118 7.92 32.71 -16.56
N LYS A 119 7.34 31.75 -15.83
CA LYS A 119 8.05 30.58 -15.29
C LYS A 119 7.81 29.36 -16.18
N GLU A 120 8.92 28.77 -16.64
CA GLU A 120 8.91 27.49 -17.34
C GLU A 120 8.91 26.35 -16.32
N GLN A 121 7.94 25.45 -16.45
CA GLN A 121 7.85 24.25 -15.62
C GLN A 121 7.85 23.01 -16.49
N TYR A 122 8.73 22.07 -16.17
CA TYR A 122 8.76 20.77 -16.84
C TYR A 122 7.69 19.84 -16.25
N SER A 123 7.23 18.88 -17.07
CA SER A 123 6.28 17.84 -16.65
C SER A 123 6.88 16.82 -15.69
N TYR A 124 7.93 17.19 -14.96
CA TYR A 124 8.55 16.25 -14.02
C TYR A 124 7.61 15.78 -12.91
N TYR A 125 6.55 16.50 -12.60
CA TYR A 125 5.49 16.06 -11.70
C TYR A 125 4.66 14.88 -12.24
N LYS A 126 4.65 14.70 -13.56
CA LYS A 126 3.94 13.63 -14.24
C LYS A 126 4.84 13.06 -15.32
N ARG A 127 5.88 12.39 -14.88
CA ARG A 127 6.74 11.65 -15.80
C ARG A 127 6.00 10.40 -16.22
N PHE A 128 5.38 10.48 -17.37
CA PHE A 128 4.69 9.36 -17.99
C PHE A 128 5.73 8.42 -18.59
N THR A 129 5.88 7.22 -18.04
CA THR A 129 6.93 6.29 -18.46
C THR A 129 6.47 4.84 -18.41
N PHE A 130 6.84 4.07 -19.43
CA PHE A 130 6.74 2.63 -19.46
C PHE A 130 8.13 2.03 -19.22
N TYR A 131 8.23 1.05 -18.34
CA TYR A 131 9.37 0.15 -18.27
C TYR A 131 8.98 -1.18 -18.89
N VAL A 132 9.74 -1.64 -19.88
CA VAL A 132 9.47 -2.86 -20.65
C VAL A 132 10.65 -3.80 -20.52
N ASP A 133 10.40 -5.01 -20.03
CA ASP A 133 11.35 -6.11 -19.90
C ASP A 133 10.64 -7.39 -20.34
N PRO A 134 11.25 -8.25 -21.17
CA PRO A 134 10.62 -9.50 -21.62
C PRO A 134 10.15 -10.44 -20.50
N LYS A 135 10.69 -10.28 -19.30
CA LYS A 135 10.33 -11.06 -18.11
C LYS A 135 9.10 -10.54 -17.38
N LEU A 136 8.63 -9.33 -17.73
CA LEU A 136 7.51 -8.66 -17.10
C LEU A 136 6.24 -8.74 -17.97
N PRO A 137 5.03 -8.58 -17.38
CA PRO A 137 3.81 -8.45 -18.14
C PRO A 137 3.78 -7.10 -18.88
N ASN A 138 3.81 -7.13 -20.21
CA ASN A 138 3.86 -5.95 -21.06
C ASN A 138 2.51 -5.62 -21.74
N LYS A 139 1.42 -6.24 -21.31
CA LYS A 139 0.06 -6.04 -21.86
C LYS A 139 -0.34 -4.57 -21.86
N THR A 140 -0.02 -3.85 -20.79
CA THR A 140 -0.34 -2.43 -20.62
C THR A 140 0.33 -1.57 -21.69
N PHE A 141 1.64 -1.75 -21.89
CA PHE A 141 2.42 -1.05 -22.93
C PHE A 141 1.76 -1.21 -24.31
N ILE A 142 1.46 -2.46 -24.68
CA ILE A 142 0.85 -2.79 -25.97
C ILE A 142 -0.54 -2.15 -26.08
N ASN A 143 -1.41 -2.31 -25.08
CA ASN A 143 -2.78 -1.84 -25.11
C ASN A 143 -2.89 -0.32 -25.20
N GLN A 144 -2.04 0.42 -24.48
CA GLN A 144 -2.11 1.88 -24.47
C GLN A 144 -1.47 2.52 -25.71
N LEU A 145 -0.40 1.92 -26.25
CA LEU A 145 0.29 2.51 -27.39
C LEU A 145 -0.26 2.09 -28.77
N LYS A 146 -1.01 0.98 -28.87
CA LYS A 146 -1.60 0.55 -30.15
C LYS A 146 -2.59 1.56 -30.73
N ASP A 147 -3.31 2.29 -29.88
CA ASP A 147 -4.36 3.25 -30.24
C ASP A 147 -3.92 4.71 -30.02
N CYS A 148 -2.64 4.96 -29.68
CA CYS A 148 -2.10 6.29 -29.42
C CYS A 148 -1.99 7.10 -30.72
N ASN A 149 -2.63 8.27 -30.78
CA ASN A 149 -2.43 9.24 -31.84
C ASN A 149 -1.35 10.25 -31.43
N PHE A 150 -0.11 10.05 -31.92
CA PHE A 150 1.03 10.94 -31.60
C PHE A 150 0.95 12.35 -32.20
N LYS A 151 -0.05 12.65 -33.02
CA LYS A 151 -0.32 14.02 -33.51
C LYS A 151 -1.19 14.82 -32.54
N ASN A 152 -1.86 14.15 -31.60
CA ASN A 152 -2.76 14.78 -30.63
C ASN A 152 -2.18 14.67 -29.22
N LEU A 153 -1.92 15.82 -28.58
CA LEU A 153 -1.29 15.89 -27.28
C LEU A 153 -2.10 15.20 -26.16
N GLU A 154 -3.44 15.34 -26.23
CA GLU A 154 -4.33 14.71 -25.25
C GLU A 154 -4.31 13.18 -25.39
N SER A 155 -4.28 12.67 -26.63
CA SER A 155 -4.12 11.23 -26.91
C SER A 155 -2.79 10.69 -26.32
N ILE A 156 -1.69 11.44 -26.48
CA ILE A 156 -0.39 11.06 -25.92
C ILE A 156 -0.46 11.05 -24.38
N LYS A 157 -0.98 12.11 -23.76
CA LYS A 157 -1.16 12.19 -22.30
C LYS A 157 -1.98 11.02 -21.78
N ASN A 158 -3.08 10.68 -22.44
CA ASN A 158 -3.93 9.54 -22.07
C ASN A 158 -3.22 8.21 -22.24
N ALA A 159 -2.48 8.01 -23.35
CA ALA A 159 -1.73 6.79 -23.60
C ALA A 159 -0.60 6.57 -22.57
N PHE A 160 -0.02 7.63 -22.04
CA PHE A 160 1.00 7.57 -20.98
C PHE A 160 0.43 7.78 -19.56
N SER A 161 -0.89 7.75 -19.40
CA SER A 161 -1.56 7.89 -18.11
C SER A 161 -1.75 6.52 -17.43
N VAL A 162 -1.73 6.52 -16.11
CA VAL A 162 -1.99 5.31 -15.28
C VAL A 162 -3.50 5.03 -15.17
N GLU A 163 -4.36 5.99 -15.49
CA GLU A 163 -5.82 5.84 -15.35
C GLU A 163 -6.44 4.69 -16.15
N PRO A 164 -6.10 4.47 -17.45
CA PRO A 164 -6.67 3.37 -18.22
C PRO A 164 -6.33 2.00 -17.63
N VAL A 165 -5.08 1.78 -17.16
CA VAL A 165 -4.65 0.54 -16.50
C VAL A 165 -5.45 0.30 -15.24
N THR A 166 -5.56 1.33 -14.41
CA THR A 166 -6.29 1.24 -13.15
C THR A 166 -7.76 0.90 -13.40
N LYS A 167 -8.37 1.50 -14.42
CA LYS A 167 -9.76 1.25 -14.79
C LYS A 167 -9.96 -0.18 -15.31
N GLU A 168 -9.05 -0.66 -16.17
CA GLU A 168 -9.10 -2.04 -16.70
C GLU A 168 -8.95 -3.06 -15.56
N PHE A 169 -7.94 -2.90 -14.71
CA PHE A 169 -7.71 -3.75 -13.55
C PHE A 169 -8.90 -3.75 -12.58
N TYR A 170 -9.46 -2.57 -12.31
CA TYR A 170 -10.64 -2.44 -11.47
C TYR A 170 -11.83 -3.19 -12.06
N ASN A 171 -12.11 -3.05 -13.35
CA ASN A 171 -13.24 -3.72 -14.01
C ASN A 171 -13.08 -5.26 -13.94
N GLU A 172 -11.89 -5.79 -14.22
CA GLU A 172 -11.64 -7.24 -14.12
C GLU A 172 -11.80 -7.73 -12.68
N LEU A 173 -11.27 -6.99 -11.69
CA LEU A 173 -11.38 -7.33 -10.28
C LEU A 173 -12.83 -7.23 -9.78
N GLN A 174 -13.58 -6.22 -10.21
CA GLN A 174 -15.00 -6.05 -9.90
C GLN A 174 -15.83 -7.19 -10.45
N ASN A 175 -15.64 -7.57 -11.72
CA ASN A 175 -16.35 -8.69 -12.33
C ASN A 175 -16.04 -9.99 -11.58
N TRP A 176 -14.77 -10.25 -11.26
CA TRP A 176 -14.37 -11.41 -10.48
C TRP A 176 -15.02 -11.42 -9.09
N TYR A 177 -15.02 -10.29 -8.39
CA TYR A 177 -15.58 -10.16 -7.04
C TYR A 177 -17.06 -10.50 -7.00
N PHE A 178 -17.86 -9.91 -7.89
CA PHE A 178 -19.31 -10.16 -7.92
C PHE A 178 -19.64 -11.58 -8.38
N TYR A 179 -18.87 -12.13 -9.29
CA TYR A 179 -19.00 -13.54 -9.66
C TYR A 179 -18.68 -14.47 -8.48
N ALA A 180 -17.64 -14.18 -7.73
CA ALA A 180 -17.19 -15.00 -6.61
C ALA A 180 -18.16 -14.97 -5.41
N ILE A 181 -18.89 -13.88 -5.15
CA ILE A 181 -19.83 -13.78 -4.00
C ILE A 181 -20.81 -14.96 -3.97
N ASP A 182 -21.35 -15.34 -5.11
CA ASP A 182 -22.32 -16.43 -5.21
C ASP A 182 -21.68 -17.83 -5.22
N LYS A 183 -20.36 -17.95 -5.44
CA LYS A 183 -19.62 -19.20 -5.60
C LYS A 183 -18.91 -19.67 -4.34
N VAL A 184 -18.55 -18.76 -3.45
CA VAL A 184 -17.79 -19.09 -2.23
C VAL A 184 -18.71 -19.46 -1.08
N LYS A 185 -18.15 -20.22 -0.12
CA LYS A 185 -18.83 -20.54 1.13
C LYS A 185 -17.87 -20.30 2.30
N PHE A 186 -18.25 -19.38 3.19
CA PHE A 186 -17.58 -19.15 4.47
C PHE A 186 -18.43 -19.67 5.64
N PRO A 187 -17.84 -19.93 6.81
CA PRO A 187 -18.57 -20.37 8.00
C PRO A 187 -19.72 -19.42 8.37
N ASP A 188 -20.80 -19.99 8.86
CA ASP A 188 -22.07 -19.33 9.18
C ASP A 188 -22.33 -19.15 10.69
N ASP A 189 -21.28 -19.25 11.50
CA ASP A 189 -21.38 -19.12 12.96
C ASP A 189 -21.68 -17.69 13.43
N TYR A 190 -21.32 -16.69 12.61
CA TYR A 190 -21.63 -15.30 12.87
C TYR A 190 -22.72 -14.80 11.91
N LYS A 191 -23.78 -14.22 12.47
CA LYS A 191 -24.90 -13.68 11.69
C LYS A 191 -24.75 -12.18 11.46
N TYR A 192 -24.88 -11.78 10.21
CA TYR A 192 -24.88 -10.38 9.77
C TYR A 192 -26.29 -9.86 9.50
N SER A 193 -27.27 -10.74 9.25
CA SER A 193 -28.66 -10.41 8.97
C SER A 193 -29.58 -11.52 9.45
N GLU A 194 -30.84 -11.18 9.75
CA GLU A 194 -31.90 -12.15 10.04
C GLU A 194 -32.41 -12.89 8.77
N ASP A 195 -32.26 -12.26 7.60
CA ASP A 195 -32.55 -12.87 6.30
C ASP A 195 -31.39 -13.79 5.89
N PRO A 196 -31.60 -15.10 5.67
CA PRO A 196 -30.55 -16.05 5.38
C PRO A 196 -29.78 -15.79 4.08
N GLU A 197 -30.47 -15.37 3.01
CA GLU A 197 -29.82 -15.07 1.72
C GLU A 197 -28.95 -13.82 1.81
N LYS A 198 -29.47 -12.80 2.47
CA LYS A 198 -28.77 -11.56 2.73
C LYS A 198 -27.58 -11.76 3.68
N ASP A 199 -27.76 -12.60 4.72
CA ASP A 199 -26.70 -12.99 5.65
C ASP A 199 -25.53 -13.67 4.91
N LYS A 200 -25.84 -14.63 4.02
CA LYS A 200 -24.86 -15.31 3.19
C LYS A 200 -24.13 -14.35 2.26
N GLU A 201 -24.85 -13.46 1.60
CA GLU A 201 -24.28 -12.47 0.67
C GLU A 201 -23.31 -11.53 1.40
N ILE A 202 -23.72 -10.92 2.52
CA ILE A 202 -22.86 -10.03 3.33
C ILE A 202 -21.62 -10.75 3.82
N ARG A 203 -21.77 -11.96 4.37
CA ARG A 203 -20.67 -12.79 4.86
C ARG A 203 -19.64 -13.08 3.78
N ASN A 204 -20.10 -13.54 2.61
CA ASN A 204 -19.23 -13.84 1.48
C ASN A 204 -18.53 -12.58 0.95
N ALA A 205 -19.28 -11.49 0.79
CA ALA A 205 -18.75 -10.22 0.30
C ALA A 205 -17.64 -9.66 1.20
N GLN A 206 -17.87 -9.62 2.53
CA GLN A 206 -16.86 -9.17 3.48
C GLN A 206 -15.63 -10.08 3.50
N SER A 207 -15.84 -11.40 3.43
CA SER A 207 -14.74 -12.37 3.45
C SER A 207 -13.91 -12.30 2.18
N LEU A 208 -14.53 -12.07 1.02
CA LEU A 208 -13.82 -11.85 -0.25
C LEU A 208 -13.02 -10.56 -0.28
N ILE A 209 -13.53 -9.47 0.31
CA ILE A 209 -12.73 -8.23 0.42
C ILE A 209 -11.49 -8.46 1.28
N ARG A 210 -11.62 -9.19 2.41
CA ARG A 210 -10.46 -9.57 3.23
C ARG A 210 -9.48 -10.44 2.44
N LEU A 211 -9.97 -11.41 1.66
CA LEU A 211 -9.14 -12.23 0.80
C LEU A 211 -8.39 -11.39 -0.24
N LEU A 212 -9.09 -10.51 -0.96
CA LEU A 212 -8.49 -9.59 -1.94
C LEU A 212 -7.42 -8.71 -1.30
N THR A 213 -7.73 -8.10 -0.16
CA THR A 213 -6.80 -7.26 0.57
C THR A 213 -5.52 -8.01 0.96
N ARG A 214 -5.65 -9.23 1.51
CA ARG A 214 -4.52 -10.09 1.88
C ARG A 214 -3.71 -10.52 0.65
N LEU A 215 -4.39 -10.95 -0.41
CA LEU A 215 -3.72 -11.46 -1.61
C LEU A 215 -2.98 -10.36 -2.38
N ILE A 216 -3.56 -9.17 -2.49
CA ILE A 216 -2.90 -8.03 -3.13
C ILE A 216 -1.65 -7.61 -2.33
N PHE A 217 -1.72 -7.58 -1.00
CA PHE A 217 -0.54 -7.33 -0.17
C PHE A 217 0.56 -8.37 -0.43
N ILE A 218 0.20 -9.66 -0.46
CA ILE A 218 1.13 -10.74 -0.76
C ILE A 218 1.70 -10.60 -2.17
N TRP A 219 0.93 -10.08 -3.11
CA TRP A 219 1.42 -9.83 -4.46
C TRP A 219 2.56 -8.80 -4.46
N PHE A 220 2.46 -7.72 -3.69
CA PHE A 220 3.58 -6.79 -3.49
C PHE A 220 4.77 -7.44 -2.79
N LEU A 221 4.54 -8.32 -1.80
CA LEU A 221 5.63 -9.08 -1.18
C LEU A 221 6.32 -9.99 -2.19
N LYS A 222 5.56 -10.61 -3.09
CA LYS A 222 6.07 -11.45 -4.17
C LYS A 222 6.90 -10.64 -5.16
N GLU A 223 6.41 -9.48 -5.61
CA GLU A 223 7.17 -8.57 -6.50
C GLU A 223 8.47 -8.08 -5.83
N LYS A 224 8.46 -7.93 -4.52
CA LYS A 224 9.65 -7.62 -3.73
C LYS A 224 10.59 -8.84 -3.52
N GLY A 225 10.21 -10.03 -3.97
CA GLY A 225 10.99 -11.27 -3.80
C GLY A 225 10.92 -11.89 -2.40
N LEU A 226 9.97 -11.45 -1.56
CA LEU A 226 9.76 -11.96 -0.20
C LEU A 226 8.84 -13.18 -0.13
N VAL A 227 8.06 -13.43 -1.18
CA VAL A 227 7.18 -14.60 -1.33
C VAL A 227 7.53 -15.29 -2.64
N PRO A 228 7.78 -16.62 -2.64
CA PRO A 228 8.15 -17.36 -3.84
C PRO A 228 7.05 -17.36 -4.90
N ASN A 229 7.43 -17.23 -6.16
CA ASN A 229 6.53 -17.38 -7.31
C ASN A 229 5.85 -18.74 -7.38
N ASP A 230 6.50 -19.77 -6.84
CA ASP A 230 6.04 -21.18 -6.88
C ASP A 230 4.66 -21.37 -6.25
N LEU A 231 4.29 -20.54 -5.28
CA LEU A 231 2.97 -20.57 -4.63
C LEU A 231 1.83 -20.07 -5.54
N PHE A 232 2.18 -19.49 -6.69
CA PHE A 232 1.24 -18.94 -7.67
C PHE A 232 1.43 -19.56 -9.05
N ASP A 233 2.30 -20.58 -9.19
CA ASP A 233 2.58 -21.29 -10.43
C ASP A 233 1.67 -22.52 -10.56
N GLU A 234 0.74 -22.48 -11.52
CA GLU A 234 -0.23 -23.56 -11.75
C GLU A 234 0.46 -24.91 -12.02
N GLN A 235 1.54 -24.94 -12.79
CA GLN A 235 2.23 -26.17 -13.13
C GLN A 235 2.90 -26.82 -11.91
N LYS A 236 3.49 -26.00 -11.04
CA LYS A 236 4.09 -26.46 -9.78
C LYS A 236 3.03 -26.91 -8.78
N LEU A 237 1.94 -26.16 -8.67
CA LEU A 237 0.86 -26.44 -7.73
C LEU A 237 0.14 -27.77 -8.02
N ARG A 238 0.07 -28.20 -9.29
CA ARG A 238 -0.45 -29.53 -9.67
C ARG A 238 0.32 -30.69 -9.05
N ASN A 239 1.59 -30.51 -8.72
CA ASN A 239 2.44 -31.51 -8.07
C ASN A 239 2.48 -31.35 -6.53
N ILE A 240 1.90 -30.31 -5.99
CA ILE A 240 1.95 -29.94 -4.57
C ILE A 240 0.59 -30.12 -3.91
N VAL A 241 -0.48 -29.66 -4.56
CA VAL A 241 -1.84 -29.63 -4.02
C VAL A 241 -2.68 -30.75 -4.60
N LYS A 242 -3.32 -31.53 -3.75
CA LYS A 242 -4.18 -32.64 -4.15
C LYS A 242 -5.41 -32.13 -4.89
N ASP A 243 -5.78 -32.80 -5.98
CA ASP A 243 -6.93 -32.51 -6.84
C ASP A 243 -6.98 -31.04 -7.33
N PHE A 244 -5.83 -30.41 -7.50
CA PHE A 244 -5.69 -29.02 -7.92
C PHE A 244 -6.43 -28.73 -9.23
N GLY A 245 -7.22 -27.65 -9.22
CA GLY A 245 -8.05 -27.21 -10.35
C GLY A 245 -9.45 -27.81 -10.37
N ASN A 246 -9.73 -28.84 -9.55
CA ASN A 246 -11.05 -29.48 -9.42
C ASN A 246 -11.51 -29.55 -7.96
N SER A 247 -10.94 -28.74 -7.10
CA SER A 247 -11.15 -28.75 -5.67
C SER A 247 -11.19 -27.32 -5.10
N ASN A 248 -11.23 -27.21 -3.77
CA ASN A 248 -10.99 -25.96 -3.05
C ASN A 248 -9.72 -26.02 -2.20
N ASN A 249 -8.77 -26.89 -2.61
CA ASN A 249 -7.60 -27.19 -1.79
C ASN A 249 -6.53 -26.11 -1.85
N TYR A 250 -6.43 -25.34 -2.95
CA TYR A 250 -5.47 -24.25 -3.06
C TYR A 250 -5.67 -23.18 -1.98
N TYR A 251 -6.92 -22.74 -1.77
CA TYR A 251 -7.22 -21.75 -0.74
C TYR A 251 -6.84 -22.24 0.65
N ASN A 252 -7.23 -23.46 0.99
CA ASN A 252 -6.98 -24.00 2.33
C ASN A 252 -5.50 -24.35 2.52
N ALA A 253 -4.92 -25.18 1.64
CA ALA A 253 -3.55 -25.69 1.81
C ALA A 253 -2.48 -24.60 1.62
N ILE A 254 -2.64 -23.73 0.63
CA ILE A 254 -1.62 -22.71 0.31
C ILE A 254 -1.96 -21.38 0.97
N LEU A 255 -3.09 -20.75 0.62
CA LEU A 255 -3.33 -19.36 1.03
C LEU A 255 -3.60 -19.20 2.52
N GLN A 256 -4.42 -20.05 3.15
CA GLN A 256 -4.68 -19.95 4.58
C GLN A 256 -3.44 -20.25 5.42
N ASN A 257 -2.62 -21.24 5.03
CA ASN A 257 -1.34 -21.50 5.69
C ASN A 257 -0.34 -20.36 5.50
N LEU A 258 -0.32 -19.74 4.33
CA LEU A 258 0.49 -18.55 4.07
C LEU A 258 0.06 -17.37 4.96
N PHE A 259 -1.25 -17.09 5.02
CA PHE A 259 -1.78 -15.97 5.81
C PHE A 259 -1.53 -16.14 7.30
N PHE A 260 -2.00 -17.25 7.87
CA PHE A 260 -2.15 -17.41 9.31
C PHE A 260 -0.96 -18.11 9.98
N ALA A 261 -0.39 -19.11 9.33
CA ALA A 261 0.69 -19.91 9.90
C ALA A 261 2.09 -19.45 9.46
N THR A 262 2.20 -18.62 8.43
CA THR A 262 3.48 -18.14 7.89
C THR A 262 3.70 -16.66 8.16
N LEU A 263 2.94 -15.79 7.51
CA LEU A 263 3.13 -14.33 7.61
C LEU A 263 2.83 -13.77 9.00
N ASN A 264 1.95 -14.42 9.74
CA ASN A 264 1.57 -14.03 11.11
C ASN A 264 2.24 -14.86 12.21
N THR A 265 3.27 -15.63 11.87
CA THR A 265 3.95 -16.51 12.84
C THR A 265 5.47 -16.39 12.71
N PRO A 266 6.20 -16.05 13.78
CA PRO A 266 7.66 -16.05 13.79
C PRO A 266 8.23 -17.37 13.27
N ILE A 267 9.36 -17.29 12.56
CA ILE A 267 9.94 -18.45 11.84
C ILE A 267 10.22 -19.64 12.78
N ASP A 268 10.74 -19.36 13.97
CA ASP A 268 11.05 -20.35 15.01
C ASP A 268 9.83 -21.02 15.66
N GLN A 269 8.65 -20.40 15.52
CA GLN A 269 7.39 -20.90 16.10
C GLN A 269 6.50 -21.64 15.09
N ARG A 270 6.92 -21.71 13.83
CA ARG A 270 6.16 -22.37 12.75
C ARG A 270 6.15 -23.88 12.91
N ALA A 271 4.99 -24.46 13.11
CA ALA A 271 4.81 -25.89 13.31
C ALA A 271 3.43 -26.34 12.80
N TRP A 272 3.29 -27.64 12.55
CA TRP A 272 2.01 -28.28 12.26
C TRP A 272 1.12 -28.36 13.52
N ALA A 273 -0.19 -28.27 13.36
CA ALA A 273 -1.14 -28.49 14.42
C ALA A 273 -1.24 -29.98 14.72
N LYS A 274 -0.84 -30.39 15.94
CA LYS A 274 -0.93 -31.79 16.41
C LYS A 274 -2.21 -32.01 17.19
N ASN A 275 -2.68 -33.27 17.22
CA ASN A 275 -3.87 -33.67 17.99
C ASN A 275 -3.57 -33.83 19.50
N GLU A 276 -2.31 -34.00 19.86
CA GLU A 276 -1.86 -34.23 21.21
C GLU A 276 -2.05 -32.98 22.10
N GLY A 277 -2.57 -33.18 23.31
CA GLY A 277 -2.73 -32.12 24.32
C GLY A 277 -4.01 -31.28 24.19
N TYR A 278 -4.89 -31.56 23.22
CA TYR A 278 -6.17 -30.89 23.10
C TYR A 278 -7.35 -31.87 23.33
N PRO A 279 -8.42 -31.45 24.03
CA PRO A 279 -9.67 -32.23 24.09
C PRO A 279 -10.19 -32.53 22.68
N ALA A 280 -10.75 -33.72 22.48
CA ALA A 280 -11.20 -34.19 21.17
C ALA A 280 -12.22 -33.24 20.46
N ASN A 281 -12.98 -32.48 21.24
CA ASN A 281 -13.97 -31.50 20.76
C ASN A 281 -13.37 -30.10 20.56
N LYS A 282 -12.07 -29.89 20.87
CA LYS A 282 -11.41 -28.56 20.79
C LYS A 282 -10.07 -28.61 20.04
N LYS A 283 -9.92 -29.53 19.08
CA LYS A 283 -8.66 -29.78 18.35
C LYS A 283 -7.99 -28.55 17.73
N ASP A 284 -8.76 -27.56 17.33
CA ASP A 284 -8.23 -26.32 16.71
C ASP A 284 -8.43 -25.08 17.59
N PHE A 285 -8.93 -25.27 18.79
CA PHE A 285 -9.32 -24.19 19.67
C PHE A 285 -8.12 -23.40 20.18
N GLY A 286 -8.09 -22.10 19.92
CA GLY A 286 -6.99 -21.22 20.33
C GLY A 286 -5.70 -21.34 19.50
N VAL A 287 -5.60 -22.32 18.60
CA VAL A 287 -4.45 -22.53 17.74
C VAL A 287 -4.73 -21.93 16.36
N LYS A 288 -4.44 -20.64 16.18
CA LYS A 288 -4.77 -19.87 14.97
C LYS A 288 -3.57 -19.61 14.07
N ASN A 289 -2.39 -20.16 14.40
CA ASN A 289 -1.13 -19.84 13.79
C ASN A 289 -0.24 -21.08 13.51
N LYS A 290 -0.86 -22.26 13.40
CA LYS A 290 -0.14 -23.51 13.04
C LYS A 290 -0.64 -24.03 11.71
N TYR A 291 0.26 -24.64 10.94
CA TYR A 291 -0.06 -25.26 9.66
C TYR A 291 -1.14 -26.33 9.81
N ARG A 292 -1.98 -26.46 8.79
CA ARG A 292 -3.11 -27.40 8.71
C ARG A 292 -3.28 -27.95 7.32
N TYR A 293 -4.21 -28.92 7.17
CA TYR A 293 -4.60 -29.47 5.88
C TYR A 293 -3.54 -30.34 5.25
N GLU A 294 -2.88 -31.19 6.04
CA GLU A 294 -1.87 -32.17 5.60
C GLU A 294 -2.45 -33.09 4.50
N ASP A 295 -3.73 -33.45 4.67
CA ASP A 295 -4.51 -34.29 3.75
C ASP A 295 -4.76 -33.68 2.37
N LYS A 296 -4.58 -32.36 2.25
CA LYS A 296 -4.74 -31.61 0.99
C LYS A 296 -3.45 -31.42 0.20
N PHE A 297 -2.32 -31.90 0.70
CA PHE A 297 -1.06 -31.89 0.01
C PHE A 297 -0.75 -33.26 -0.64
N LEU A 298 -0.04 -33.27 -1.77
CA LEU A 298 0.56 -34.44 -2.40
C LEU A 298 1.95 -34.75 -1.84
N ILE A 299 2.57 -33.77 -1.20
CA ILE A 299 3.89 -33.82 -0.57
C ILE A 299 3.75 -34.00 0.95
N ASN A 300 4.81 -34.45 1.61
CA ASN A 300 4.79 -34.66 3.06
C ASN A 300 4.87 -33.33 3.85
N GLU A 301 4.64 -33.40 5.18
CA GLU A 301 4.61 -32.23 6.08
C GLU A 301 5.89 -31.40 6.04
N GLU A 302 7.06 -32.04 5.98
CA GLU A 302 8.35 -31.34 5.97
C GLU A 302 8.57 -30.63 4.63
N GLU A 303 8.23 -31.26 3.53
CA GLU A 303 8.28 -30.63 2.19
C GLU A 303 7.29 -29.46 2.10
N ALA A 304 6.06 -29.64 2.60
CA ALA A 304 5.05 -28.58 2.63
C ALA A 304 5.50 -27.41 3.52
N LYS A 305 6.11 -27.66 4.67
CA LYS A 305 6.71 -26.62 5.53
C LYS A 305 7.86 -25.87 4.84
N LYS A 306 8.64 -26.58 4.04
CA LYS A 306 9.75 -26.00 3.28
C LYS A 306 9.29 -24.99 2.23
N LEU A 307 8.09 -25.14 1.64
CA LEU A 307 7.52 -24.15 0.72
C LEU A 307 7.41 -22.74 1.33
N PHE A 308 7.16 -22.67 2.63
CA PHE A 308 6.96 -21.42 3.36
C PHE A 308 8.19 -20.95 4.12
N SER A 309 9.30 -21.72 4.10
CA SER A 309 10.48 -21.46 4.96
C SER A 309 11.22 -20.17 4.60
N SER A 310 11.18 -19.76 3.33
CA SER A 310 11.86 -18.56 2.83
C SER A 310 11.05 -17.27 2.97
N ILE A 311 9.86 -17.34 3.59
CA ILE A 311 8.96 -16.20 3.72
C ILE A 311 9.15 -15.56 5.10
N PRO A 312 9.34 -14.23 5.19
CA PRO A 312 9.52 -13.56 6.48
C PRO A 312 8.25 -13.58 7.34
N PHE A 313 8.42 -13.37 8.62
CA PHE A 313 7.35 -12.97 9.53
C PHE A 313 7.09 -11.47 9.36
N ILE A 314 5.85 -11.10 9.04
CA ILE A 314 5.47 -9.72 8.75
C ILE A 314 4.77 -9.08 9.94
N ASN A 315 4.01 -9.84 10.75
CA ASN A 315 3.07 -9.29 11.74
C ASN A 315 2.02 -8.37 11.07
N GLY A 316 1.35 -7.55 11.85
CA GLY A 316 0.31 -6.64 11.36
C GLY A 316 -1.06 -7.31 11.31
N GLY A 317 -2.07 -6.72 11.94
CA GLY A 317 -3.42 -7.26 12.12
C GLY A 317 -4.15 -7.75 10.86
N LEU A 318 -3.59 -7.45 9.66
CA LEU A 318 -4.11 -7.90 8.36
C LEU A 318 -4.18 -9.42 8.23
N PHE A 319 -3.20 -10.13 8.80
CA PHE A 319 -3.08 -11.60 8.76
C PHE A 319 -3.57 -12.29 10.04
N ASP A 320 -4.24 -11.58 10.94
CA ASP A 320 -4.88 -12.21 12.08
C ASP A 320 -6.04 -13.10 11.63
N CYS A 321 -6.08 -14.33 12.12
CA CYS A 321 -7.23 -15.22 11.96
C CYS A 321 -8.36 -14.74 12.88
N LEU A 322 -9.53 -14.46 12.29
CA LEU A 322 -10.70 -13.93 13.00
C LEU A 322 -11.51 -14.99 13.71
N ASP A 323 -11.18 -16.27 13.55
CA ASP A 323 -11.87 -17.36 14.24
C ASP A 323 -11.72 -17.18 15.76
N LYS A 324 -12.83 -17.15 16.49
CA LYS A 324 -12.90 -17.03 17.95
C LYS A 324 -13.55 -18.28 18.54
N ASP A 325 -13.49 -18.39 19.85
CA ASP A 325 -14.03 -19.53 20.59
C ASP A 325 -15.44 -19.93 20.13
N SER A 326 -15.55 -21.06 19.45
CA SER A 326 -16.78 -21.60 18.87
C SER A 326 -17.38 -20.82 17.68
N ILE A 327 -16.79 -19.72 17.24
CA ILE A 327 -17.24 -18.91 16.11
C ILE A 327 -16.17 -18.93 15.03
N TYR A 328 -16.45 -19.53 13.90
CA TYR A 328 -15.55 -19.53 12.73
C TYR A 328 -15.98 -18.44 11.76
N ILE A 329 -15.01 -17.64 11.32
CA ILE A 329 -15.19 -16.53 10.35
C ILE A 329 -14.33 -16.79 9.11
N ASP A 330 -13.02 -17.00 9.31
CA ASP A 330 -12.08 -17.34 8.24
C ASP A 330 -12.11 -18.84 7.91
N GLY A 331 -12.59 -19.67 8.82
CA GLY A 331 -12.69 -21.12 8.66
C GLY A 331 -11.33 -21.81 8.57
N PHE A 332 -10.33 -21.31 9.30
CA PHE A 332 -9.02 -21.92 9.41
C PHE A 332 -9.02 -23.04 10.44
N THR A 333 -9.61 -24.17 10.09
CA THR A 333 -9.87 -25.30 10.99
C THR A 333 -9.76 -26.64 10.26
N ARG A 334 -9.43 -27.71 11.00
CA ARG A 334 -9.47 -29.10 10.52
C ARG A 334 -10.88 -29.69 10.51
N ASN A 335 -11.87 -29.00 11.08
CA ASN A 335 -13.27 -29.39 10.96
C ASN A 335 -13.81 -29.04 9.57
N GLU A 336 -13.95 -30.04 8.70
CA GLU A 336 -14.38 -29.88 7.30
C GLU A 336 -15.72 -29.11 7.14
N LYS A 337 -16.65 -29.25 8.12
CA LYS A 337 -17.94 -28.56 8.10
C LYS A 337 -17.82 -27.06 8.29
N LYS A 338 -16.70 -26.60 8.89
CA LYS A 338 -16.41 -25.20 9.22
C LYS A 338 -15.27 -24.62 8.38
N GLN A 339 -14.74 -25.37 7.43
CA GLN A 339 -13.75 -24.83 6.48
C GLN A 339 -14.42 -23.89 5.50
N ALA A 340 -13.71 -22.81 5.16
CA ALA A 340 -14.09 -22.00 4.01
C ALA A 340 -13.84 -22.78 2.70
N LYS A 341 -14.75 -22.62 1.74
CA LYS A 341 -14.68 -23.32 0.43
C LYS A 341 -14.65 -22.27 -0.67
N ILE A 342 -13.55 -22.22 -1.40
CA ILE A 342 -13.32 -21.35 -2.54
C ILE A 342 -12.68 -22.21 -3.62
N ASP A 343 -13.39 -22.47 -4.68
CA ASP A 343 -12.95 -23.35 -5.75
C ASP A 343 -11.67 -22.85 -6.42
N ASP A 344 -10.78 -23.76 -6.76
CA ASP A 344 -9.45 -23.45 -7.34
C ASP A 344 -9.58 -22.70 -8.67
N ASP A 345 -10.68 -22.89 -9.42
CA ASP A 345 -10.95 -22.21 -10.70
C ASP A 345 -11.26 -20.70 -10.52
N LEU A 346 -11.61 -20.25 -9.33
CA LEU A 346 -11.71 -18.82 -9.02
C LEU A 346 -10.34 -18.14 -8.93
N PHE A 347 -9.29 -18.92 -8.72
CA PHE A 347 -7.90 -18.42 -8.70
C PHE A 347 -7.18 -18.63 -10.03
N PHE A 348 -7.37 -19.79 -10.66
CA PHE A 348 -6.66 -20.22 -11.87
C PHE A 348 -7.66 -20.59 -12.96
N SER A 349 -7.93 -19.67 -13.85
CA SER A 349 -8.76 -19.86 -15.04
C SER A 349 -8.34 -18.84 -16.10
N SER A 350 -7.36 -19.22 -16.92
CA SER A 350 -6.83 -18.33 -17.98
C SER A 350 -7.85 -18.07 -19.09
N LYS A 351 -8.82 -18.98 -19.30
CA LYS A 351 -9.91 -18.77 -20.25
C LYS A 351 -10.99 -17.88 -19.66
N GLU A 352 -11.28 -16.78 -20.33
CA GLU A 352 -12.38 -15.90 -19.98
C GLU A 352 -13.73 -16.63 -20.05
N LYS A 353 -14.51 -16.53 -18.98
CA LYS A 353 -15.90 -16.96 -18.91
C LYS A 353 -16.80 -15.75 -19.08
N THR A 354 -17.85 -15.89 -19.91
CA THR A 354 -18.89 -14.86 -20.00
C THR A 354 -19.95 -15.19 -18.96
N VAL A 355 -20.28 -14.23 -18.09
CA VAL A 355 -21.21 -14.39 -16.97
C VAL A 355 -22.19 -13.23 -16.93
N ASP A 356 -23.41 -13.49 -16.45
CA ASP A 356 -24.42 -12.46 -16.22
C ASP A 356 -24.26 -11.90 -14.80
N LEU A 357 -23.91 -10.61 -14.71
CA LEU A 357 -23.80 -9.86 -13.47
C LEU A 357 -24.84 -8.74 -13.34
N SER A 358 -25.93 -8.79 -14.11
CA SER A 358 -27.02 -7.80 -14.09
C SER A 358 -27.69 -7.64 -12.72
N LYS A 359 -27.70 -8.70 -11.89
CA LYS A 359 -28.12 -8.65 -10.49
C LYS A 359 -27.42 -7.55 -9.67
N TYR A 360 -26.16 -7.24 -10.04
CA TYR A 360 -25.33 -6.22 -9.40
C TYR A 360 -25.22 -4.92 -10.20
N GLU A 361 -26.17 -4.66 -11.10
CA GLU A 361 -26.18 -3.49 -11.99
C GLU A 361 -24.95 -3.42 -12.93
N LEU A 362 -24.33 -4.60 -13.21
CA LEU A 362 -23.20 -4.76 -14.13
C LEU A 362 -23.64 -5.39 -15.45
N SER A 363 -22.70 -5.66 -16.35
CA SER A 363 -22.99 -6.25 -17.66
C SER A 363 -23.53 -7.67 -17.56
N ALA A 364 -24.57 -7.97 -18.35
CA ALA A 364 -25.05 -9.36 -18.56
C ALA A 364 -24.05 -10.22 -19.35
N ASN A 365 -23.02 -9.61 -19.95
CA ASN A 365 -21.96 -10.28 -20.68
C ASN A 365 -20.59 -9.97 -20.07
N ALA A 366 -20.48 -9.93 -18.75
CA ALA A 366 -19.23 -9.66 -18.06
C ALA A 366 -18.20 -10.76 -18.30
N LYS A 367 -16.95 -10.36 -18.51
CA LYS A 367 -15.82 -11.28 -18.67
C LYS A 367 -15.16 -11.52 -17.32
N VAL A 368 -14.96 -12.79 -16.98
CA VAL A 368 -14.33 -13.23 -15.71
C VAL A 368 -13.28 -14.28 -15.99
N ARG A 369 -12.13 -14.16 -15.35
CA ARG A 369 -11.03 -15.16 -15.32
C ARG A 369 -10.50 -15.33 -13.90
N GLY A 370 -9.55 -16.21 -13.68
CA GLY A 370 -9.01 -16.49 -12.36
C GLY A 370 -8.29 -15.28 -11.73
N LEU A 371 -8.42 -15.10 -10.42
CA LEU A 371 -7.83 -13.95 -9.70
C LEU A 371 -6.31 -13.88 -9.85
N ILE A 372 -5.61 -15.02 -9.75
CA ILE A 372 -4.15 -15.08 -9.94
C ILE A 372 -3.78 -14.72 -11.38
N ASP A 373 -4.59 -15.13 -12.37
CA ASP A 373 -4.35 -14.80 -13.77
C ASP A 373 -4.60 -13.32 -14.05
N ILE A 374 -5.57 -12.70 -13.36
CA ILE A 374 -5.75 -11.23 -13.38
C ILE A 374 -4.49 -10.57 -12.86
N LEU A 375 -4.04 -10.92 -11.64
CA LEU A 375 -2.88 -10.30 -11.01
C LEU A 375 -1.59 -10.45 -11.85
N LYS A 376 -1.39 -11.63 -12.48
CA LYS A 376 -0.24 -11.87 -13.38
C LYS A 376 -0.23 -11.02 -14.65
N SER A 377 -1.37 -10.49 -15.06
CA SER A 377 -1.50 -9.73 -16.30
C SER A 377 -1.09 -8.27 -16.17
N TYR A 378 -0.90 -7.78 -14.95
CA TYR A 378 -0.55 -6.40 -14.68
C TYR A 378 0.82 -6.30 -14.03
N ASN A 379 1.53 -5.22 -14.35
CA ASN A 379 2.77 -4.88 -13.66
C ASN A 379 2.44 -4.15 -12.35
N PHE A 380 3.00 -4.65 -11.24
CA PHE A 380 2.90 -4.05 -9.92
C PHE A 380 4.26 -3.45 -9.58
N THR A 381 4.34 -2.14 -9.52
CA THR A 381 5.59 -1.49 -9.12
C THR A 381 5.75 -1.52 -7.61
N THR A 382 6.98 -1.79 -7.18
CA THR A 382 7.38 -1.68 -5.78
C THR A 382 7.92 -0.29 -5.45
N ASP A 383 7.96 0.62 -6.42
CA ASP A 383 8.26 2.03 -6.22
C ASP A 383 6.96 2.78 -5.92
N GLU A 384 6.95 3.55 -4.83
CA GLU A 384 5.85 4.47 -4.58
C GLU A 384 5.94 5.61 -5.59
N ALA A 385 4.83 5.86 -6.28
CA ALA A 385 4.73 6.99 -7.18
C ALA A 385 4.92 8.29 -6.40
N THR A 386 5.99 9.00 -6.71
CA THR A 386 6.20 10.36 -6.23
C THR A 386 5.68 11.35 -7.28
N PRO A 387 5.43 12.61 -6.93
CA PRO A 387 5.11 13.62 -7.94
C PRO A 387 6.16 13.75 -9.04
N ILE A 388 7.40 13.33 -8.78
CA ILE A 388 8.53 13.42 -9.68
C ILE A 388 8.66 12.19 -10.59
N ASP A 389 8.20 11.02 -10.13
CA ASP A 389 8.42 9.74 -10.81
C ASP A 389 7.17 8.86 -10.74
N GLN A 390 6.50 8.72 -11.88
CA GLN A 390 5.29 7.92 -12.00
C GLN A 390 5.47 6.92 -13.15
N GLU A 391 5.47 5.63 -12.82
CA GLU A 391 5.43 4.54 -13.81
C GLU A 391 3.99 4.16 -14.14
N ILE A 392 3.78 3.67 -15.35
CA ILE A 392 2.49 3.12 -15.77
C ILE A 392 2.42 1.65 -15.31
N ALA A 393 2.18 1.51 -14.02
CA ALA A 393 2.05 0.24 -13.31
C ALA A 393 1.07 0.41 -12.16
N LEU A 394 0.62 -0.69 -11.56
CA LEU A 394 -0.21 -0.62 -10.36
C LEU A 394 0.67 -0.35 -9.14
N ASP A 395 0.58 0.84 -8.62
CA ASP A 395 1.25 1.26 -7.39
C ASP A 395 0.35 1.09 -6.15
N PRO A 396 0.91 1.16 -4.94
CA PRO A 396 0.13 1.04 -3.71
C PRO A 396 -0.96 2.10 -3.54
N GLU A 397 -0.80 3.28 -4.14
CA GLU A 397 -1.78 4.36 -4.05
C GLU A 397 -3.03 4.08 -4.88
N LEU A 398 -2.84 3.52 -6.08
CA LEU A 398 -3.94 3.15 -6.96
C LEU A 398 -4.85 2.08 -6.37
N LEU A 399 -4.32 1.23 -5.48
CA LEU A 399 -5.14 0.26 -4.76
C LEU A 399 -6.23 0.91 -3.92
N GLY A 400 -5.96 2.06 -3.30
CA GLY A 400 -6.98 2.83 -2.60
C GLY A 400 -8.18 3.14 -3.50
N LYS A 401 -7.91 3.66 -4.70
CA LYS A 401 -8.93 3.96 -5.73
C LYS A 401 -9.71 2.71 -6.17
N VAL A 402 -9.01 1.59 -6.38
CA VAL A 402 -9.63 0.32 -6.78
C VAL A 402 -10.58 -0.20 -5.71
N PHE A 403 -10.13 -0.29 -4.47
CA PHE A 403 -10.96 -0.78 -3.38
C PHE A 403 -12.11 0.17 -3.03
N GLU A 404 -11.89 1.48 -3.07
CA GLU A 404 -12.94 2.46 -2.81
C GLU A 404 -14.04 2.41 -3.87
N ASN A 405 -13.67 2.26 -5.14
CA ASN A 405 -14.63 2.04 -6.21
C ASN A 405 -15.37 0.70 -6.06
N LEU A 406 -14.69 -0.36 -5.62
CA LEU A 406 -15.32 -1.66 -5.34
C LEU A 406 -16.36 -1.55 -4.23
N LEU A 407 -16.02 -0.88 -3.12
CA LEU A 407 -16.94 -0.59 -2.02
C LEU A 407 -18.06 0.37 -2.43
N ALA A 408 -17.78 1.32 -3.32
CA ALA A 408 -18.78 2.24 -3.85
C ALA A 408 -19.79 1.53 -4.77
N SER A 409 -19.41 0.47 -5.45
CA SER A 409 -20.30 -0.33 -6.28
C SER A 409 -21.26 -1.17 -5.44
N TYR A 410 -20.75 -1.76 -4.35
CA TYR A 410 -21.55 -2.54 -3.40
C TYR A 410 -20.90 -2.49 -2.03
N ASN A 411 -21.60 -1.93 -1.06
CA ASN A 411 -21.15 -1.95 0.33
C ASN A 411 -21.90 -3.08 1.09
N PRO A 412 -21.20 -4.16 1.44
CA PRO A 412 -21.80 -5.28 2.15
C PRO A 412 -22.31 -4.91 3.56
N GLU A 413 -21.85 -3.78 4.12
CA GLU A 413 -22.26 -3.32 5.45
C GLU A 413 -23.61 -2.58 5.42
N THR A 414 -23.91 -1.87 4.32
CA THR A 414 -25.13 -1.08 4.18
C THR A 414 -26.17 -1.71 3.25
N ASN A 415 -25.81 -2.75 2.50
CA ASN A 415 -26.64 -3.44 1.51
C ASN A 415 -27.23 -2.53 0.42
N THR A 416 -26.54 -1.47 0.07
CA THR A 416 -26.96 -0.52 -0.97
C THR A 416 -25.80 -0.25 -1.91
N THR A 417 -26.12 0.18 -3.14
CA THR A 417 -25.16 0.87 -3.99
C THR A 417 -24.62 2.06 -3.19
N ALA A 418 -23.41 1.93 -2.72
CA ALA A 418 -22.87 2.77 -1.65
C ALA A 418 -22.78 4.24 -2.00
N ARG A 419 -22.67 4.62 -3.31
CA ARG A 419 -22.58 6.01 -3.73
C ARG A 419 -23.73 6.90 -3.23
N LYS A 420 -24.96 6.37 -3.18
CA LYS A 420 -26.13 7.10 -2.68
C LYS A 420 -26.27 7.09 -1.16
N ALA A 421 -25.78 6.03 -0.51
CA ALA A 421 -25.98 5.83 0.93
C ALA A 421 -24.85 6.38 1.81
N THR A 422 -23.60 6.36 1.33
CA THR A 422 -22.42 6.71 2.14
C THR A 422 -21.73 8.00 1.70
N GLY A 423 -22.04 8.53 0.50
CA GLY A 423 -21.36 9.70 -0.06
C GLY A 423 -19.88 9.49 -0.32
N SER A 424 -19.42 8.22 -0.44
CA SER A 424 -18.03 7.88 -0.64
C SER A 424 -17.59 8.22 -2.07
N TYR A 425 -16.68 9.18 -2.20
CA TYR A 425 -16.04 9.57 -3.45
C TYR A 425 -14.53 9.55 -3.26
N TYR A 426 -13.83 8.92 -4.19
CA TYR A 426 -12.37 9.01 -4.24
C TYR A 426 -11.97 10.46 -4.56
N THR A 427 -11.16 11.04 -3.70
CA THR A 427 -10.61 12.39 -3.95
C THR A 427 -9.44 12.28 -4.92
N PRO A 428 -9.47 12.97 -6.08
CA PRO A 428 -8.35 12.98 -7.01
C PRO A 428 -7.04 13.39 -6.35
N ARG A 429 -5.94 12.81 -6.81
CA ARG A 429 -4.61 13.04 -6.23
C ARG A 429 -4.23 14.51 -6.22
N GLU A 430 -4.52 15.23 -7.29
CA GLU A 430 -4.21 16.65 -7.41
C GLU A 430 -4.90 17.49 -6.32
N ILE A 431 -6.13 17.12 -5.97
CA ILE A 431 -6.87 17.78 -4.88
C ILE A 431 -6.25 17.45 -3.52
N VAL A 432 -5.89 16.16 -3.32
CA VAL A 432 -5.22 15.73 -2.07
C VAL A 432 -3.89 16.47 -1.92
N ASP A 433 -3.05 16.48 -2.95
CA ASP A 433 -1.74 17.13 -2.93
C ASP A 433 -1.87 18.62 -2.62
N TYR A 434 -2.80 19.34 -3.28
CA TYR A 434 -3.05 20.75 -3.03
C TYR A 434 -3.50 21.02 -1.59
N MET A 435 -4.51 20.31 -1.11
CA MET A 435 -5.04 20.52 0.24
C MET A 435 -4.02 20.17 1.34
N VAL A 436 -3.25 19.11 1.14
CA VAL A 436 -2.17 18.72 2.04
C VAL A 436 -1.08 19.77 2.06
N GLU A 437 -0.65 20.24 0.89
CA GLU A 437 0.39 21.25 0.79
C GLU A 437 -0.03 22.54 1.47
N GLU A 438 -1.19 23.10 1.17
CA GLU A 438 -1.68 24.33 1.79
C GLU A 438 -1.83 24.20 3.31
N SER A 439 -2.35 23.07 3.78
CA SER A 439 -2.49 22.81 5.22
C SER A 439 -1.15 22.75 5.95
N LEU A 440 -0.16 22.12 5.35
CA LEU A 440 1.20 22.02 5.92
C LEU A 440 1.95 23.35 5.84
N ARG A 441 1.76 24.15 4.77
CA ARG A 441 2.32 25.51 4.65
C ARG A 441 1.83 26.39 5.79
N GLU A 442 0.53 26.47 6.01
CA GLU A 442 -0.05 27.28 7.09
C GLU A 442 0.38 26.81 8.48
N TYR A 443 0.49 25.49 8.68
CA TYR A 443 1.02 24.94 9.92
C TYR A 443 2.48 25.38 10.15
N LEU A 444 3.36 25.21 9.17
CA LEU A 444 4.77 25.56 9.28
C LEU A 444 4.97 27.06 9.43
N LYS A 445 4.23 27.89 8.69
CA LYS A 445 4.20 29.35 8.85
C LYS A 445 3.83 29.76 10.27
N THR A 446 2.85 29.08 10.88
CA THR A 446 2.43 29.35 12.26
C THR A 446 3.47 28.92 13.30
N LYS A 447 4.18 27.80 13.08
CA LYS A 447 5.13 27.23 14.03
C LYS A 447 6.52 27.80 13.90
N VAL A 448 6.94 28.17 12.69
CA VAL A 448 8.26 28.67 12.34
C VAL A 448 8.07 29.90 11.43
N PRO A 449 7.61 31.05 11.95
CA PRO A 449 7.28 32.23 11.14
C PRO A 449 8.44 32.71 10.27
N GLN A 450 9.68 32.57 10.74
CA GLN A 450 10.89 32.94 9.98
C GLN A 450 11.13 32.09 8.73
N ALA A 451 10.39 31.00 8.54
CA ALA A 451 10.46 30.17 7.36
C ALA A 451 9.52 30.60 6.22
N GLU A 452 8.65 31.61 6.42
CA GLU A 452 7.60 31.99 5.46
C GLU A 452 8.15 32.23 4.05
N GLU A 453 9.26 32.97 3.91
CA GLU A 453 9.86 33.32 2.61
C GLU A 453 10.42 32.12 1.86
N ILE A 454 10.75 31.03 2.55
CA ILE A 454 11.35 29.84 1.97
C ILE A 454 10.36 28.69 1.72
N LEU A 455 9.12 28.81 2.18
CA LEU A 455 8.14 27.73 2.04
C LEU A 455 7.89 27.36 0.57
N ASP A 456 7.90 28.32 -0.36
CA ASP A 456 7.76 28.04 -1.79
C ASP A 456 8.88 27.14 -2.30
N ASP A 457 10.12 27.40 -1.94
CA ASP A 457 11.26 26.57 -2.30
C ASP A 457 11.24 25.23 -1.55
N LEU A 458 10.83 25.22 -0.30
CA LEU A 458 10.73 24.01 0.52
C LEU A 458 9.71 23.03 -0.07
N PHE A 459 8.54 23.49 -0.51
CA PHE A 459 7.49 22.66 -1.10
C PHE A 459 7.67 22.40 -2.60
N SER A 460 8.51 23.19 -3.29
CA SER A 460 8.80 23.02 -4.71
C SER A 460 9.57 21.74 -4.98
N TYR A 461 9.11 20.94 -5.95
CA TYR A 461 9.84 19.76 -6.41
C TYR A 461 11.01 20.08 -7.35
N SER A 462 11.15 21.33 -7.81
CA SER A 462 12.23 21.76 -8.71
C SER A 462 13.56 22.04 -8.01
N ASN A 463 13.51 22.43 -6.73
CA ASN A 463 14.68 22.80 -5.94
C ASN A 463 14.98 21.69 -4.92
N GLU A 464 15.91 20.79 -5.24
CA GLU A 464 16.24 19.67 -4.34
C GLU A 464 17.16 20.05 -3.20
N ASN A 465 18.07 21.00 -3.44
CA ASN A 465 18.99 21.47 -2.42
C ASN A 465 18.56 22.86 -1.94
N ILE A 466 18.10 22.91 -0.70
CA ILE A 466 17.80 24.18 -0.04
C ILE A 466 18.98 24.51 0.87
N ASP A 467 19.64 25.64 0.59
CA ASP A 467 20.67 26.17 1.48
C ASP A 467 19.98 26.98 2.59
N LEU A 468 19.85 26.38 3.77
CA LEU A 468 19.23 26.99 4.93
C LEU A 468 20.18 26.95 6.12
N PRO A 469 20.09 27.95 7.04
CA PRO A 469 20.78 27.91 8.32
C PRO A 469 20.41 26.62 9.10
N GLN A 470 21.38 26.02 9.74
CA GLN A 470 21.21 24.75 10.46
C GLN A 470 20.13 24.83 11.57
N ASP A 471 20.06 25.98 12.24
CA ASP A 471 19.06 26.20 13.30
C ASP A 471 17.63 26.23 12.72
N LEU A 472 17.43 26.89 11.58
CA LEU A 472 16.14 26.91 10.88
C LEU A 472 15.74 25.52 10.38
N LYS A 473 16.69 24.74 9.85
CA LYS A 473 16.45 23.32 9.48
C LYS A 473 15.97 22.51 10.69
N LYS A 474 16.64 22.65 11.83
CA LYS A 474 16.25 21.93 13.07
C LYS A 474 14.88 22.35 13.55
N GLU A 475 14.54 23.63 13.54
CA GLU A 475 13.22 24.13 13.95
C GLU A 475 12.11 23.57 13.06
N LEU A 476 12.31 23.54 11.73
CA LEU A 476 11.37 22.96 10.79
C LEU A 476 11.19 21.45 11.01
N ILE A 477 12.28 20.71 11.20
CA ILE A 477 12.23 19.27 11.49
C ILE A 477 11.49 19.02 12.81
N TYR A 478 11.74 19.86 13.83
CA TYR A 478 11.06 19.76 15.12
C TYR A 478 9.56 20.06 14.99
N ALA A 479 9.19 21.06 14.19
CA ALA A 479 7.79 21.36 13.91
C ALA A 479 7.09 20.18 13.21
N ILE A 480 7.75 19.51 12.26
CA ILE A 480 7.24 18.32 11.61
C ILE A 480 7.08 17.16 12.60
N ASP A 481 8.03 16.98 13.52
CA ASP A 481 7.93 15.95 14.57
C ASP A 481 6.76 16.15 15.51
N GLN A 482 6.42 17.39 15.83
CA GLN A 482 5.36 17.73 16.77
C GLN A 482 3.95 17.81 16.16
N ILE A 483 3.83 17.74 14.83
CA ILE A 483 2.54 17.84 14.14
C ILE A 483 1.60 16.72 14.55
N LYS A 484 0.32 17.01 14.73
CA LYS A 484 -0.74 16.02 14.94
C LYS A 484 -1.85 16.28 13.94
N ILE A 485 -2.09 15.29 13.11
CA ILE A 485 -3.04 15.36 12.01
C ILE A 485 -4.06 14.25 12.18
N ILE A 486 -5.32 14.60 12.15
CA ILE A 486 -6.42 13.64 12.15
C ILE A 486 -7.32 13.90 10.95
N ASP A 487 -7.59 12.83 10.21
CA ASP A 487 -8.62 12.81 9.19
C ASP A 487 -9.87 12.10 9.76
N PRO A 488 -10.96 12.83 10.02
CA PRO A 488 -12.16 12.28 10.66
C PRO A 488 -13.07 11.48 9.71
N ALA A 489 -12.76 11.44 8.42
CA ALA A 489 -13.48 10.69 7.39
C ALA A 489 -12.50 10.15 6.34
N CYS A 490 -11.47 9.42 6.79
CA CYS A 490 -10.30 9.11 5.99
C CYS A 490 -10.54 8.15 4.82
N GLY A 491 -11.68 7.46 4.77
CA GLY A 491 -11.97 6.49 3.73
C GLY A 491 -10.86 5.44 3.59
N SER A 492 -10.42 5.20 2.37
CA SER A 492 -9.27 4.33 2.05
C SER A 492 -7.90 4.98 2.35
N GLY A 493 -7.85 6.13 3.01
CA GLY A 493 -6.61 6.78 3.47
C GLY A 493 -5.93 7.68 2.44
N ALA A 494 -6.66 8.31 1.52
CA ALA A 494 -6.07 9.18 0.50
C ALA A 494 -5.32 10.37 1.12
N PHE A 495 -5.98 11.16 1.99
CA PHE A 495 -5.34 12.27 2.68
C PHE A 495 -4.22 11.82 3.65
N PRO A 496 -4.42 10.83 4.53
CA PRO A 496 -3.36 10.33 5.39
C PRO A 496 -2.10 9.88 4.64
N MET A 497 -2.24 9.22 3.49
CA MET A 497 -1.11 8.83 2.64
C MET A 497 -0.45 10.04 1.96
N GLY A 498 -1.23 10.97 1.42
CA GLY A 498 -0.70 12.22 0.84
C GLY A 498 0.09 13.03 1.87
N ILE A 499 -0.40 13.10 3.11
CA ILE A 499 0.31 13.73 4.23
C ILE A 499 1.63 13.01 4.52
N LEU A 500 1.62 11.68 4.61
CA LEU A 500 2.83 10.89 4.84
C LEU A 500 3.89 11.18 3.77
N HIS A 501 3.51 11.11 2.49
CA HIS A 501 4.43 11.34 1.38
C HIS A 501 5.00 12.77 1.38
N LYS A 502 4.15 13.78 1.64
CA LYS A 502 4.61 15.18 1.67
C LYS A 502 5.55 15.43 2.86
N LEU A 503 5.25 14.91 4.05
CA LEU A 503 6.13 15.05 5.22
C LEU A 503 7.47 14.34 5.02
N VAL A 504 7.47 13.13 4.44
CA VAL A 504 8.71 12.42 4.08
C VAL A 504 9.52 13.23 3.09
N TYR A 505 8.89 13.80 2.05
CA TYR A 505 9.55 14.64 1.08
C TYR A 505 10.20 15.88 1.70
N LEU A 506 9.50 16.57 2.62
CA LEU A 506 10.08 17.71 3.35
C LEU A 506 11.28 17.29 4.19
N LEU A 507 11.20 16.16 4.88
CA LEU A 507 12.31 15.60 5.66
C LEU A 507 13.50 15.19 4.79
N GLN A 508 13.27 14.65 3.59
CA GLN A 508 14.34 14.35 2.63
C GLN A 508 15.14 15.60 2.26
N LYS A 509 14.46 16.74 2.09
CA LYS A 509 15.12 18.03 1.80
C LYS A 509 15.87 18.61 3.00
N LEU A 510 15.25 18.57 4.18
CA LEU A 510 15.77 19.20 5.39
C LEU A 510 16.89 18.39 6.04
N ASP A 511 16.76 17.06 6.05
CA ASP A 511 17.69 16.12 6.70
C ASP A 511 17.92 14.87 5.83
N PRO A 512 18.62 14.99 4.69
CA PRO A 512 18.83 13.87 3.76
C PRO A 512 19.44 12.64 4.43
N ALA A 513 20.38 12.86 5.38
CA ALA A 513 21.11 11.82 6.08
C ALA A 513 20.40 11.28 7.35
N ASN A 514 19.19 11.72 7.63
CA ASN A 514 18.42 11.33 8.84
C ASN A 514 19.11 11.62 10.18
N LYS A 515 20.09 12.48 10.26
CA LYS A 515 20.87 12.71 11.49
C LYS A 515 20.04 13.39 12.57
N VAL A 516 19.43 14.52 12.23
CA VAL A 516 18.58 15.28 13.17
C VAL A 516 17.32 14.48 13.52
N TRP A 517 16.73 13.80 12.53
CA TRP A 517 15.56 12.94 12.77
C TRP A 517 15.87 11.79 13.74
N TYR A 518 17.04 11.14 13.57
CA TYR A 518 17.50 10.10 14.50
C TYR A 518 17.68 10.63 15.93
N GLU A 519 18.36 11.79 16.10
CA GLU A 519 18.57 12.42 17.41
C GLU A 519 17.22 12.69 18.12
N ILE A 520 16.25 13.25 17.41
CA ILE A 520 14.90 13.53 17.96
C ILE A 520 14.21 12.25 18.42
N GLN A 521 14.25 11.18 17.63
CA GLN A 521 13.59 9.93 18.00
C GLN A 521 14.30 9.21 19.16
N ALA A 522 15.63 9.25 19.20
CA ALA A 522 16.41 8.70 20.31
C ALA A 522 16.14 9.47 21.62
N ASP A 523 16.08 10.81 21.57
CA ASP A 523 15.77 11.65 22.73
C ASP A 523 14.33 11.42 23.24
N ARG A 524 13.37 11.21 22.33
CA ARG A 524 12.00 10.88 22.70
C ARG A 524 11.96 9.57 23.50
N ILE A 525 12.63 8.53 23.02
CA ILE A 525 12.68 7.24 23.70
C ILE A 525 13.38 7.37 25.05
N ASN A 526 14.48 8.12 25.12
CA ASN A 526 15.17 8.37 26.38
C ASN A 526 14.28 9.07 27.41
N LYS A 527 13.45 10.04 27.02
CA LYS A 527 12.50 10.73 27.89
C LYS A 527 11.36 9.82 28.34
N GLU A 528 10.73 9.11 27.41
CA GLU A 528 9.63 8.17 27.70
C GLU A 528 10.12 6.99 28.58
N SER A 529 11.35 6.52 28.36
CA SER A 529 11.94 5.44 29.14
C SER A 529 12.32 5.89 30.55
N LYS A 530 12.74 7.13 30.78
CA LYS A 530 12.95 7.66 32.13
C LYS A 530 11.66 7.68 32.92
N GLU A 531 10.54 8.08 32.30
CA GLU A 531 9.21 8.04 32.94
C GLU A 531 8.76 6.59 33.23
N VAL A 532 9.12 5.62 32.39
CA VAL A 532 8.81 4.19 32.59
C VAL A 532 9.78 3.52 33.56
N LEU A 533 11.06 3.88 33.55
CA LEU A 533 12.08 3.38 34.49
C LEU A 533 11.83 3.83 35.93
N GLU A 534 11.30 5.03 36.13
CA GLU A 534 10.83 5.45 37.45
C GLU A 534 9.66 4.56 37.96
N MET A 535 8.91 3.95 37.02
CA MET A 535 7.83 3.00 37.34
C MET A 535 8.25 1.53 37.38
N ALA A 536 9.22 1.08 36.58
CA ALA A 536 9.51 -0.35 36.33
C ALA A 536 10.93 -0.85 36.65
N LYS A 537 11.92 0.00 36.89
CA LYS A 537 13.33 -0.35 37.23
C LYS A 537 14.04 -1.33 36.27
N ASP A 538 13.71 -1.34 34.97
CA ASP A 538 14.29 -2.29 34.01
C ASP A 538 15.20 -1.60 32.99
N GLU A 539 16.52 -1.60 33.26
CA GLU A 539 17.55 -1.04 32.37
C GLU A 539 17.71 -1.83 31.06
N ASN A 540 17.32 -3.11 31.03
CA ASN A 540 17.45 -3.93 29.83
C ASN A 540 16.41 -3.52 28.80
N ALA A 541 15.20 -3.18 29.23
CA ALA A 541 14.15 -2.69 28.34
C ALA A 541 14.54 -1.38 27.63
N LEU A 542 15.29 -0.49 28.30
CA LEU A 542 15.80 0.74 27.67
C LEU A 542 16.85 0.43 26.58
N LYS A 543 17.76 -0.51 26.84
CA LYS A 543 18.76 -0.92 25.85
C LYS A 543 18.12 -1.56 24.63
N GLU A 544 17.08 -2.38 24.82
CA GLU A 544 16.33 -3.00 23.74
C GLU A 544 15.64 -1.95 22.87
N LEU A 545 14.98 -0.96 23.46
CA LEU A 545 14.32 0.14 22.74
C LEU A 545 15.31 1.00 21.94
N LEU A 546 16.47 1.31 22.52
CA LEU A 546 17.51 2.08 21.80
C LEU A 546 18.13 1.28 20.65
N ASN A 547 18.29 -0.03 20.82
CA ASN A 547 18.75 -0.90 19.75
C ASN A 547 17.71 -1.00 18.63
N GLU A 548 16.42 -1.06 18.95
CA GLU A 548 15.32 -1.03 17.99
C GLU A 548 15.35 0.26 17.16
N VAL A 549 15.59 1.43 17.79
CA VAL A 549 15.76 2.68 17.04
C VAL A 549 16.92 2.61 16.06
N LYS A 550 18.07 2.08 16.51
CA LYS A 550 19.23 1.91 15.63
C LYS A 550 18.91 1.01 14.44
N GLU A 551 18.17 -0.09 14.66
CA GLU A 551 17.74 -0.98 13.58
C GLU A 551 16.85 -0.24 12.55
N HIS A 552 15.93 0.62 13.00
CA HIS A 552 15.06 1.38 12.09
C HIS A 552 15.84 2.33 11.17
N PHE A 553 16.97 2.88 11.64
CA PHE A 553 17.84 3.76 10.87
C PHE A 553 19.03 3.04 10.19
N ASP A 554 19.13 1.72 10.33
CA ASP A 554 20.20 0.94 9.71
C ASP A 554 19.98 0.83 8.19
N GLU A 555 20.76 1.58 7.44
CA GLU A 555 20.73 1.60 5.97
C GLU A 555 21.12 0.26 5.32
N SER A 556 21.68 -0.68 6.08
CA SER A 556 21.96 -2.04 5.58
C SER A 556 20.71 -2.90 5.44
N ILE A 557 19.62 -2.57 6.17
CA ILE A 557 18.35 -3.31 6.17
C ILE A 557 17.16 -2.46 5.72
N ASN A 558 17.29 -1.13 5.73
CA ASN A 558 16.21 -0.21 5.37
C ASN A 558 16.68 0.83 4.37
N TYR A 559 15.76 1.36 3.58
CA TYR A 559 15.95 2.63 2.89
C TYR A 559 15.77 3.79 3.88
N PRO A 560 16.35 4.96 3.64
CA PRO A 560 16.32 6.09 4.59
C PRO A 560 14.92 6.52 5.00
N ASP A 561 13.92 6.34 4.12
CA ASP A 561 12.55 6.76 4.36
C ASP A 561 11.76 5.84 5.28
N TYR A 562 12.20 4.60 5.50
CA TYR A 562 11.54 3.68 6.42
C TYR A 562 11.36 4.29 7.82
N ALA A 563 12.43 4.80 8.40
CA ALA A 563 12.38 5.41 9.73
C ALA A 563 11.52 6.68 9.76
N ARG A 564 11.59 7.52 8.71
CA ARG A 564 10.72 8.69 8.57
C ARG A 564 9.24 8.29 8.58
N LYS A 565 8.85 7.37 7.72
CA LYS A 565 7.49 6.85 7.61
C LYS A 565 7.01 6.24 8.92
N LEU A 566 7.81 5.34 9.51
CA LEU A 566 7.44 4.64 10.74
C LEU A 566 7.08 5.63 11.87
N TYR A 567 7.96 6.60 12.13
CA TYR A 567 7.76 7.53 13.22
C TYR A 567 6.69 8.59 12.93
N LEU A 568 6.48 9.00 11.68
CA LEU A 568 5.38 9.87 11.28
C LEU A 568 4.02 9.17 11.46
N ILE A 569 3.91 7.91 11.06
CA ILE A 569 2.70 7.10 11.25
C ILE A 569 2.44 6.90 12.74
N GLU A 570 3.49 6.59 13.51
CA GLU A 570 3.36 6.37 14.95
C GLU A 570 2.91 7.62 15.71
N ASN A 571 3.44 8.77 15.35
CA ASN A 571 3.32 9.94 16.18
C ASN A 571 2.43 11.05 15.62
N CYS A 572 2.29 11.14 14.29
CA CYS A 572 1.71 12.33 13.67
C CYS A 572 0.36 12.08 13.00
N ILE A 573 0.10 10.89 12.45
CA ILE A 573 -1.02 10.65 11.55
C ILE A 573 -2.09 9.77 12.20
N TYR A 574 -3.34 10.21 12.13
CA TYR A 574 -4.51 9.50 12.66
C TYR A 574 -5.65 9.56 11.64
N GLY A 575 -6.40 8.46 11.53
CA GLY A 575 -7.56 8.37 10.65
C GLY A 575 -8.77 7.77 11.36
N VAL A 576 -9.95 8.30 11.06
CA VAL A 576 -11.23 7.75 11.52
C VAL A 576 -12.13 7.60 10.32
N ASP A 577 -12.85 6.49 10.21
CA ASP A 577 -13.91 6.29 9.22
C ASP A 577 -15.02 5.43 9.79
N MET A 578 -16.25 5.60 9.29
CA MET A 578 -17.38 4.80 9.72
C MET A 578 -17.29 3.34 9.22
N GLN A 579 -16.62 3.13 8.08
CA GLN A 579 -16.56 1.83 7.42
C GLN A 579 -15.32 1.02 7.87
N PRO A 580 -15.50 -0.11 8.57
CA PRO A 580 -14.38 -0.97 8.98
C PRO A 580 -13.49 -1.41 7.82
N ILE A 581 -14.08 -1.70 6.66
CA ILE A 581 -13.36 -2.14 5.47
C ILE A 581 -12.47 -1.01 4.92
N ALA A 582 -12.97 0.24 4.88
CA ALA A 582 -12.17 1.39 4.46
C ALA A 582 -10.94 1.58 5.35
N ILE A 583 -11.09 1.43 6.66
CA ILE A 583 -9.99 1.43 7.63
C ILE A 583 -8.99 0.29 7.38
N GLN A 584 -9.44 -0.91 7.02
CA GLN A 584 -8.52 -2.01 6.68
C GLN A 584 -7.70 -1.70 5.42
N ILE A 585 -8.32 -1.09 4.40
CA ILE A 585 -7.63 -0.67 3.17
C ILE A 585 -6.63 0.45 3.48
N SER A 586 -7.02 1.42 4.30
CA SER A 586 -6.11 2.47 4.77
C SER A 586 -4.87 1.87 5.45
N LYS A 587 -5.05 0.94 6.40
CA LYS A 587 -3.92 0.22 7.04
C LYS A 587 -3.06 -0.55 6.04
N LEU A 588 -3.69 -1.23 5.07
CA LEU A 588 -2.99 -1.95 4.02
C LEU A 588 -2.01 -1.05 3.26
N ARG A 589 -2.43 0.15 2.87
CA ARG A 589 -1.59 1.11 2.15
C ARG A 589 -0.36 1.51 2.97
N PHE A 590 -0.55 1.81 4.27
CA PHE A 590 0.57 2.11 5.17
C PHE A 590 1.51 0.91 5.35
N PHE A 591 0.99 -0.30 5.42
CA PHE A 591 1.81 -1.51 5.52
C PHE A 591 2.64 -1.75 4.25
N ILE A 592 2.04 -1.56 3.07
CA ILE A 592 2.77 -1.67 1.80
C ILE A 592 3.87 -0.60 1.75
N SER A 593 3.56 0.64 2.08
CA SER A 593 4.53 1.75 2.10
C SER A 593 5.73 1.46 3.02
N LEU A 594 5.48 0.90 4.21
CA LEU A 594 6.57 0.52 5.13
C LEU A 594 7.39 -0.67 4.63
N ILE A 595 6.75 -1.70 4.08
CA ILE A 595 7.48 -2.90 3.65
C ILE A 595 8.33 -2.63 2.41
N LEU A 596 7.89 -1.73 1.54
CA LEU A 596 8.64 -1.38 0.33
C LEU A 596 9.99 -0.70 0.66
N ASP A 597 10.07 0.02 1.77
CA ASP A 597 11.30 0.70 2.21
C ASP A 597 12.25 -0.18 3.02
N GLN A 598 11.95 -1.46 3.19
CA GLN A 598 12.87 -2.42 3.81
C GLN A 598 13.66 -3.17 2.75
N LYS A 599 14.90 -3.55 3.03
CA LYS A 599 15.78 -4.32 2.16
C LYS A 599 15.76 -5.79 2.56
N ALA A 600 15.44 -6.67 1.63
CA ALA A 600 15.51 -8.11 1.86
C ALA A 600 16.96 -8.58 1.88
N ASP A 601 17.37 -9.28 2.94
CA ASP A 601 18.68 -9.91 3.06
C ASP A 601 18.54 -11.32 3.66
N LYS A 602 18.71 -12.33 2.82
CA LYS A 602 18.54 -13.74 3.21
C LYS A 602 19.55 -14.22 4.27
N THR A 603 20.60 -13.46 4.53
CA THR A 603 21.63 -13.79 5.53
C THR A 603 21.27 -13.33 6.93
N LYS A 604 20.29 -12.41 7.06
CA LYS A 604 19.87 -11.82 8.33
C LYS A 604 18.67 -12.55 8.94
N PRO A 605 18.49 -12.46 10.27
CA PRO A 605 17.26 -12.95 10.93
C PRO A 605 16.02 -12.37 10.26
N ASN A 606 14.97 -13.18 10.13
CA ASN A 606 13.73 -12.82 9.44
C ASN A 606 13.97 -12.22 8.04
N PHE A 607 15.04 -12.62 7.37
CA PHE A 607 15.46 -12.12 6.04
C PHE A 607 15.70 -10.60 5.99
N GLY A 608 16.10 -9.97 7.09
CA GLY A 608 16.31 -8.53 7.22
C GLY A 608 15.02 -7.73 7.34
N ILE A 609 13.86 -8.37 7.34
CA ILE A 609 12.56 -7.70 7.39
C ILE A 609 12.12 -7.47 8.82
N LEU A 610 11.89 -6.20 9.16
CA LEU A 610 11.31 -5.82 10.45
C LEU A 610 9.78 -6.04 10.42
N PRO A 611 9.21 -6.63 11.47
CA PRO A 611 7.76 -6.81 11.56
C PRO A 611 7.01 -5.48 11.51
N LEU A 612 5.85 -5.48 10.84
CA LEU A 612 5.03 -4.28 10.71
C LEU A 612 4.41 -3.86 12.06
N PRO A 613 4.22 -2.56 12.29
CA PRO A 613 3.62 -2.05 13.52
C PRO A 613 2.12 -2.36 13.61
N ASN A 614 1.55 -2.20 14.81
CA ASN A 614 0.11 -2.35 15.03
C ASN A 614 -0.60 -1.01 14.82
N LEU A 615 -1.37 -0.88 13.74
CA LEU A 615 -2.05 0.36 13.34
C LEU A 615 -3.47 0.52 13.93
N GLU A 616 -3.93 -0.41 14.76
CA GLU A 616 -5.30 -0.45 15.31
C GLU A 616 -5.62 0.76 16.18
N THR A 617 -4.62 1.41 16.74
CA THR A 617 -4.79 2.63 17.56
C THR A 617 -4.64 3.93 16.77
N LYS A 618 -4.24 3.85 15.49
CA LYS A 618 -4.02 4.99 14.61
C LYS A 618 -5.17 5.18 13.63
N PHE A 619 -5.68 4.07 13.10
CA PHE A 619 -6.79 4.05 12.16
C PHE A 619 -7.96 3.29 12.78
N ILE A 620 -9.06 3.99 13.07
CA ILE A 620 -10.16 3.51 13.90
C ILE A 620 -11.46 3.59 13.13
N SER A 621 -12.26 2.52 13.15
CA SER A 621 -13.63 2.59 12.66
C SER A 621 -14.54 3.19 13.73
N ALA A 622 -15.09 4.38 13.44
CA ALA A 622 -15.97 5.11 14.34
C ALA A 622 -16.76 6.20 13.59
N ASN A 623 -17.90 6.61 14.14
CA ASN A 623 -18.62 7.77 13.67
C ASN A 623 -18.06 9.05 14.33
N ALA A 624 -17.30 9.84 13.57
CA ALA A 624 -16.67 11.07 14.05
C ALA A 624 -17.68 12.20 14.39
N LEU A 625 -18.92 12.11 13.92
CA LEU A 625 -19.97 13.10 14.18
C LEU A 625 -20.66 12.90 15.53
N ILE A 626 -20.45 11.74 16.17
CA ILE A 626 -20.99 11.49 17.51
C ILE A 626 -20.09 12.17 18.54
N GLY A 627 -20.45 13.36 18.95
CA GLY A 627 -19.77 14.15 19.97
C GLY A 627 -20.38 14.01 21.36
N LEU A 628 -19.66 14.48 22.37
CA LEU A 628 -20.22 14.73 23.70
C LEU A 628 -20.90 16.10 23.71
N GLU A 629 -22.11 16.19 24.30
CA GLU A 629 -22.78 17.47 24.50
C GLU A 629 -21.90 18.41 25.37
N ASP A 630 -21.80 19.66 24.97
CA ASP A 630 -21.07 20.69 25.74
C ASP A 630 -21.86 21.09 26.97
N THR A 631 -21.52 20.48 28.10
CA THR A 631 -22.04 20.90 29.40
C THR A 631 -20.95 21.62 30.21
N PRO A 632 -21.28 22.60 31.03
CA PRO A 632 -20.31 23.29 31.90
C PRO A 632 -19.49 22.34 32.79
N GLN A 633 -20.03 21.16 33.08
CA GLN A 633 -19.36 20.10 33.84
C GLN A 633 -18.24 19.37 33.01
N LYS A 634 -18.17 19.55 31.68
CA LYS A 634 -17.15 18.96 30.82
C LYS A 634 -15.75 19.49 31.13
N GLN A 635 -15.61 20.80 31.42
CA GLN A 635 -14.32 21.41 31.79
C GLN A 635 -13.76 20.88 33.11
N GLN A 636 -14.62 20.60 34.10
CA GLN A 636 -14.20 19.97 35.35
C GLN A 636 -13.83 18.50 35.20
N ARG A 637 -14.47 17.78 34.27
CA ARG A 637 -14.19 16.35 33.99
C ARG A 637 -12.85 16.15 33.30
N ILE A 638 -12.48 17.01 32.35
CA ILE A 638 -11.20 16.99 31.64
C ILE A 638 -10.01 17.23 32.59
N ARG A 639 -10.24 17.93 33.72
CA ARG A 639 -9.24 18.25 34.74
C ARG A 639 -9.16 17.26 35.91
N ASN A 640 -9.94 16.15 35.89
CA ASN A 640 -9.84 15.16 36.96
C ASN A 640 -8.45 14.51 36.96
N PRO A 641 -7.62 14.66 38.02
CA PRO A 641 -6.24 14.15 38.04
C PRO A 641 -6.13 12.63 37.84
N GLU A 642 -7.14 11.88 38.28
CA GLU A 642 -7.20 10.44 38.14
C GLU A 642 -7.41 10.04 36.67
N ILE A 643 -8.29 10.74 35.95
CA ILE A 643 -8.50 10.53 34.50
C ILE A 643 -7.24 10.88 33.73
N VAL A 644 -6.61 12.04 34.03
CA VAL A 644 -5.36 12.46 33.38
C VAL A 644 -4.25 11.42 33.59
N LYS A 645 -4.15 10.83 34.78
CA LYS A 645 -3.17 9.76 35.06
C LYS A 645 -3.47 8.49 34.25
N LEU A 646 -4.73 8.07 34.16
CA LEU A 646 -5.15 6.91 33.38
C LEU A 646 -4.97 7.14 31.87
N GLU A 647 -5.22 8.37 31.38
CA GLU A 647 -4.97 8.72 29.98
C GLU A 647 -3.48 8.70 29.62
N LYS A 648 -2.60 9.18 30.53
CA LYS A 648 -1.15 9.08 30.35
C LYS A 648 -0.72 7.61 30.30
N HIS A 649 -1.23 6.78 31.21
CA HIS A 649 -0.95 5.33 31.19
C HIS A 649 -1.46 4.67 29.91
N LEU A 650 -2.66 5.00 29.46
CA LEU A 650 -3.22 4.50 28.22
C LEU A 650 -2.38 4.91 27.00
N LYS A 651 -1.84 6.13 26.99
CA LYS A 651 -0.95 6.60 25.93
C LYS A 651 0.34 5.80 25.89
N SER A 652 1.00 5.58 27.03
CA SER A 652 2.22 4.77 27.13
C SER A 652 1.97 3.31 26.70
N LEU A 653 0.87 2.73 27.17
CA LEU A 653 0.46 1.37 26.80
C LEU A 653 0.24 1.23 25.28
N ARG A 654 -0.41 2.20 24.64
CA ARG A 654 -0.66 2.20 23.19
C ARG A 654 0.61 2.42 22.38
N HIS A 655 1.57 3.15 22.90
CA HIS A 655 2.90 3.27 22.31
C HIS A 655 3.64 1.92 22.33
N ARG A 656 3.62 1.20 23.46
CA ARG A 656 4.14 -0.17 23.55
C ARG A 656 3.39 -1.12 22.60
N TYR A 657 2.06 -1.04 22.56
CA TYR A 657 1.23 -1.86 21.67
C TYR A 657 1.58 -1.66 20.19
N PHE A 658 1.92 -0.46 19.75
CA PHE A 658 2.31 -0.17 18.37
C PHE A 658 3.53 -1.01 17.93
N ARG A 659 4.48 -1.24 18.83
CA ARG A 659 5.77 -1.89 18.53
C ARG A 659 5.81 -3.37 18.85
N ILE A 660 4.88 -3.89 19.63
CA ILE A 660 4.99 -5.25 20.17
C ILE A 660 4.84 -6.30 19.08
N ARG A 661 5.74 -7.30 19.11
CA ARG A 661 5.84 -8.39 18.12
C ARG A 661 5.23 -9.69 18.65
N SER A 662 5.17 -9.88 19.97
CA SER A 662 4.64 -11.08 20.60
C SER A 662 3.12 -11.06 20.67
N ARG A 663 2.47 -12.09 20.09
CA ARG A 663 1.01 -12.23 20.16
C ARG A 663 0.49 -12.32 21.60
N LYS A 664 1.23 -13.02 22.49
CA LYS A 664 0.85 -13.16 23.90
C LYS A 664 0.83 -11.78 24.59
N GLU A 665 1.87 -10.99 24.38
CA GLU A 665 1.97 -9.65 24.92
C GLU A 665 0.98 -8.69 24.26
N LYS A 666 0.73 -8.80 22.94
CA LYS A 666 -0.32 -8.05 22.23
C LYS A 666 -1.67 -8.26 22.91
N THR A 667 -2.03 -9.51 23.21
CA THR A 667 -3.30 -9.84 23.91
C THR A 667 -3.33 -9.27 25.32
N GLN A 668 -2.21 -9.35 26.07
CA GLN A 668 -2.12 -8.78 27.42
C GLN A 668 -2.31 -7.26 27.42
N LEU A 669 -1.65 -6.55 26.49
CA LEU A 669 -1.80 -5.10 26.37
C LEU A 669 -3.21 -4.69 25.93
N GLN A 670 -3.88 -5.48 25.08
CA GLN A 670 -5.29 -5.27 24.72
C GLN A 670 -6.21 -5.40 25.93
N GLU A 671 -5.99 -6.41 26.76
CA GLU A 671 -6.75 -6.60 28.01
C GLU A 671 -6.50 -5.46 29.00
N GLU A 672 -5.28 -4.97 29.08
CA GLU A 672 -4.90 -3.84 29.95
C GLU A 672 -5.51 -2.53 29.44
N ASP A 673 -5.46 -2.24 28.13
CA ASP A 673 -6.16 -1.11 27.49
C ASP A 673 -7.66 -1.14 27.81
N LYS A 674 -8.27 -2.32 27.72
CA LYS A 674 -9.67 -2.52 28.09
C LYS A 674 -9.94 -2.20 29.56
N LYS A 675 -9.11 -2.71 30.46
CA LYS A 675 -9.25 -2.44 31.92
C LYS A 675 -9.13 -0.96 32.23
N ILE A 676 -8.17 -0.25 31.65
CA ILE A 676 -7.98 1.19 31.85
C ILE A 676 -9.18 1.96 31.32
N ARG A 677 -9.68 1.63 30.14
CA ARG A 677 -10.90 2.24 29.56
C ARG A 677 -12.13 2.01 30.44
N GLU A 678 -12.30 0.81 31.00
CA GLU A 678 -13.40 0.53 31.94
C GLU A 678 -13.24 1.31 33.28
N GLN A 679 -12.01 1.55 33.74
CA GLN A 679 -11.77 2.41 34.92
C GLN A 679 -12.16 3.85 34.61
N ILE A 680 -11.73 4.41 33.49
CA ILE A 680 -12.13 5.74 33.04
C ILE A 680 -13.66 5.84 32.95
N LYS A 681 -14.31 4.83 32.35
CA LYS A 681 -15.76 4.71 32.23
C LYS A 681 -16.47 4.70 33.61
N LYS A 682 -15.92 3.96 34.59
CA LYS A 682 -16.47 3.92 35.96
C LYS A 682 -16.37 5.28 36.64
N ILE A 683 -15.28 6.02 36.45
CA ILE A 683 -15.11 7.37 36.99
C ILE A 683 -16.14 8.31 36.37
N PHE A 684 -16.36 8.26 35.05
CA PHE A 684 -17.39 9.03 34.37
C PHE A 684 -18.81 8.67 34.85
N ARG A 685 -19.11 7.38 35.07
CA ARG A 685 -20.43 6.94 35.58
C ARG A 685 -20.72 7.43 37.02
N LYS A 686 -19.72 7.49 37.89
CA LYS A 686 -19.87 7.99 39.25
C LYS A 686 -20.22 9.46 39.31
N GLN A 687 -19.93 10.24 38.26
CA GLN A 687 -20.16 11.71 38.20
C GLN A 687 -21.53 12.09 37.62
N LYS A 688 -22.47 11.16 37.50
CA LYS A 688 -23.88 11.31 37.02
C LYS A 688 -24.08 12.17 35.75
N PRO A 689 -24.01 11.62 34.56
CA PRO A 689 -24.75 12.07 33.38
C PRO A 689 -25.81 11.08 32.95
N ARG A 690 -26.80 11.52 32.16
CA ARG A 690 -27.88 10.70 31.65
C ARG A 690 -27.32 9.45 30.90
N LYS A 691 -27.91 8.26 31.16
CA LYS A 691 -27.41 6.95 30.79
C LYS A 691 -27.14 6.74 29.28
N GLU A 692 -27.84 7.43 28.39
CA GLU A 692 -27.78 7.18 26.95
C GLU A 692 -26.51 7.73 26.25
N HIS A 693 -25.96 8.85 26.69
CA HIS A 693 -24.84 9.49 25.99
C HIS A 693 -23.48 8.87 26.30
N ILE A 694 -23.32 8.22 27.44
CA ILE A 694 -22.06 7.52 27.80
C ILE A 694 -21.92 6.20 27.01
N PHE A 695 -23.04 5.53 26.77
CA PHE A 695 -23.02 4.30 25.97
C PHE A 695 -22.54 4.56 24.53
N ARG A 696 -23.01 5.64 23.89
CA ARG A 696 -22.58 5.99 22.52
C ARG A 696 -21.09 6.33 22.41
N PHE A 697 -20.55 7.11 23.35
CA PHE A 697 -19.11 7.47 23.33
C PHE A 697 -18.19 6.26 23.54
N LEU A 698 -18.65 5.23 24.23
CA LEU A 698 -17.89 4.05 24.61
C LEU A 698 -18.14 2.88 23.64
N GLU A 699 -19.28 2.84 22.97
CA GLU A 699 -19.50 1.98 21.81
C GLU A 699 -18.56 2.36 20.66
N VAL A 700 -18.42 3.64 20.36
CA VAL A 700 -17.45 4.15 19.36
C VAL A 700 -16.00 3.82 19.71
N LYS A 701 -15.64 3.74 21.03
CA LYS A 701 -14.33 3.22 21.48
C LYS A 701 -14.28 1.69 21.65
N GLY A 702 -15.42 1.01 21.68
CA GLY A 702 -15.55 -0.44 21.89
C GLY A 702 -15.52 -1.26 20.62
N ASP A 703 -15.78 -0.65 19.46
CA ASP A 703 -15.73 -1.32 18.16
C ASP A 703 -14.31 -1.72 17.71
N ILE A 704 -13.27 -1.25 18.42
CA ILE A 704 -11.90 -1.79 18.27
C ILE A 704 -11.82 -3.29 18.60
N GLU A 705 -12.78 -3.85 19.35
CA GLU A 705 -12.81 -5.27 19.73
C GLU A 705 -13.50 -6.18 18.70
N ARG A 706 -14.19 -5.62 17.71
CA ARG A 706 -14.93 -6.41 16.71
C ARG A 706 -14.15 -6.73 15.45
N TYR A 707 -12.94 -6.12 15.27
CA TYR A 707 -12.13 -6.33 14.06
C TYR A 707 -10.66 -6.57 14.35
#